data_c4554dd261d8dc094fb93bd8fd93a73b
#
_entry.id   c4554dd261d8dc094fb93bd8fd93a73b
#
_cell.length_a   1.000
_cell.length_b   1.000
_cell.length_c   1.000
_cell.angle_alpha   90.00
_cell.angle_beta   90.00
_cell.angle_gamma   90.00
#
_symmetry.space_group_name_H-M   'P 1'
#
loop_
_entity.id
_entity.type
_entity.pdbx_description
1 polymer ?
#
loop_
_entity_poly.entity_id
_entity_poly.type
_entity_poly.pdbx_seq_one_letter_code
_entity_poly.pdbx_strand_id
1 'polypeptide(L)'
;MRCFVVLVAVALMCSLTAARAHAVDTPRITLAFYDGDTGDYSGLAQLDSDHVSHVAPSGLYLAADGGLRAVGDLQTLVRRAHAGHVKVFPMVQNYRDGAFQSSDLRLLASTASRQALADEIARTIVGAGGDGVDLDFEQLSPALTAAFVGFATELSGRLHAAGRKLVVDVPIDHRAYDVTRLQGVSDWLLLMAYDQHSLPGRPGPIAAYPWVQAALQQLKQDVTPARTLLGLGGYGYDWGPSTVEPLSFTQVMQRAGSADAIRWDPVAREPWYAYMAADRTAHTVWFSDAASLQPLVREAEADGLAGIGLWRMGLEDEGLWQIASGGGSVPATLSGITISPTLSGQGEVAGVTALSRPGHRAVTMDAAGDRVTGERYLDLPAGVELRETAIRQGTVALTFDDGPDPRWTPRILDILRQYHARATFFVIGSQAAQHPELLQRMYAEGNEVANHTYTHAADLEHAPGWRFSLELSMTQRVIEAATGHSATLFRYPYSDSLSDPSQENESLFQVAEQGYQVAGSGVDTQDWTRPGAALITGRALADPDGQTVLLHDGGGDRSQTVEALPGILARLQARGLQVVPVSEAIGESPAVAMPPARQPGVFLDWLVLGTIWAAGHGGSLWFAVVNLVALLAFARVLLLGGGALLQWAGGGRRPAHPYRGPVTVLVPAHNEEKVIARTLWALLHSYHPSLEIIVVDDGSRDGTVAVASAFAEHGIRVIQLPHAGKSQALRVGFAAARHPIVVALDADTVFTPWTVRRLVEPFGDPRVGAVAGNPKVGNRRTLLTRFQVLEYVLTLNLERRVYSMLSCVPVVPGAVGAWRAAAVAEVGGFGADTLAEDTDVTLALGRAGYRVRYVPGAVAYTEVPETLRQLGRQRNRWAFGTLQSLWKHRSATLNPRAGALGLVAIPGLWIAQIIFPLVAPTIDLGLVLSPLFAWGPQLLLEVAAYNAALLLLCLWALAVDGEPLALVLLVPVQNLFYRQFMYVVALKAILRALKGIRVGWTRVTRLGTSPLHGRGAP
;
A
#
# COMPACT_ATOMS: atom_id res chain seq x y z
N MET A 1 -11.35 3.59 -11.40
CA MET A 1 -10.60 4.84 -11.65
C MET A 1 -10.92 5.96 -10.66
N ARG A 2 -12.16 6.13 -10.14
CA ARG A 2 -12.46 7.10 -9.06
C ARG A 2 -11.95 6.63 -7.68
N CYS A 3 -12.06 5.36 -7.35
CA CYS A 3 -11.57 4.81 -6.06
C CYS A 3 -10.04 4.77 -5.95
N PHE A 4 -9.31 4.51 -7.03
CA PHE A 4 -7.85 4.47 -7.02
C PHE A 4 -7.21 5.86 -6.82
N VAL A 5 -7.82 6.90 -7.39
CA VAL A 5 -7.35 8.30 -7.22
C VAL A 5 -7.61 8.80 -5.79
N VAL A 6 -8.68 8.32 -5.14
CA VAL A 6 -9.00 8.67 -3.75
C VAL A 6 -8.05 7.99 -2.76
N LEU A 7 -7.71 6.72 -2.99
CA LEU A 7 -6.78 5.97 -2.11
C LEU A 7 -5.36 6.54 -2.12
N VAL A 8 -4.86 6.94 -3.30
CA VAL A 8 -3.51 7.55 -3.40
C VAL A 8 -3.49 8.99 -2.88
N ALA A 9 -4.58 9.75 -3.04
CA ALA A 9 -4.71 11.09 -2.46
C ALA A 9 -4.80 11.05 -0.93
N VAL A 10 -5.47 10.04 -0.36
CA VAL A 10 -5.55 9.82 1.09
C VAL A 10 -4.19 9.41 1.66
N ALA A 11 -3.46 8.52 1.01
CA ALA A 11 -2.12 8.11 1.45
C ALA A 11 -1.10 9.27 1.41
N LEU A 12 -1.21 10.20 0.44
CA LEU A 12 -0.36 11.41 0.38
C LEU A 12 -0.81 12.52 1.35
N MET A 13 -2.10 12.61 1.68
CA MET A 13 -2.55 13.54 2.72
C MET A 13 -2.16 13.07 4.11
N CYS A 14 -2.19 11.78 4.41
CA CYS A 14 -1.74 11.24 5.70
C CYS A 14 -0.23 11.45 5.95
N SER A 15 0.60 11.47 4.89
CA SER A 15 2.05 11.74 5.04
C SER A 15 2.43 13.23 5.11
N LEU A 16 1.53 14.15 4.77
CA LEU A 16 1.77 15.61 4.80
C LEU A 16 1.19 16.31 6.04
N THR A 17 0.36 15.62 6.84
CA THR A 17 -0.20 16.17 8.09
C THR A 17 0.65 15.86 9.34
N ALA A 18 1.71 15.07 9.22
CA ALA A 18 2.59 14.69 10.33
C ALA A 18 3.68 15.72 10.71
N ALA A 19 3.64 16.93 10.18
CA ALA A 19 4.57 18.01 10.56
C ALA A 19 3.84 19.16 11.24
N ARG A 20 3.15 18.88 12.36
CA ARG A 20 2.83 19.92 13.34
C ARG A 20 3.81 19.76 14.51
N ALA A 21 4.57 20.83 14.76
CA ALA A 21 5.42 20.95 15.92
C ALA A 21 4.59 20.72 17.20
N HIS A 22 4.79 19.57 17.86
CA HIS A 22 4.37 19.38 19.23
C HIS A 22 5.44 20.02 20.14
N ALA A 23 4.99 20.77 21.13
CA ALA A 23 5.76 21.08 22.31
C ALA A 23 6.29 19.75 22.88
N VAL A 24 7.49 19.76 23.47
CA VAL A 24 8.09 18.61 24.12
C VAL A 24 7.27 18.32 25.38
N ASP A 25 6.16 17.57 25.23
CA ASP A 25 5.54 16.87 26.33
C ASP A 25 6.34 15.57 26.53
N THR A 26 6.77 15.34 27.77
CA THR A 26 7.30 14.02 28.18
C THR A 26 6.25 12.97 27.83
N PRO A 27 6.59 11.91 27.07
CA PRO A 27 5.61 10.91 26.69
C PRO A 27 5.01 10.29 27.94
N ARG A 28 3.66 10.31 28.03
CA ARG A 28 2.92 9.69 29.13
C ARG A 28 3.13 8.19 29.12
N ILE A 29 3.19 7.59 30.30
CA ILE A 29 3.31 6.14 30.45
C ILE A 29 1.93 5.52 30.30
N THR A 30 1.80 4.60 29.35
CA THR A 30 0.68 3.67 29.25
C THR A 30 1.25 2.27 29.46
N LEU A 31 1.00 1.71 30.66
CA LEU A 31 1.46 0.39 31.05
C LEU A 31 0.33 -0.61 30.91
N ALA A 32 0.55 -1.68 30.16
CA ALA A 32 -0.41 -2.76 29.97
C ALA A 32 0.02 -3.99 30.76
N PHE A 33 -0.82 -4.48 31.65
CA PHE A 33 -0.63 -5.78 32.28
C PHE A 33 -0.98 -6.89 31.28
N TYR A 34 -0.16 -7.95 31.21
CA TYR A 34 -0.28 -9.03 30.24
C TYR A 34 -0.17 -10.40 30.93
N ASP A 35 -0.99 -11.37 30.47
CA ASP A 35 -0.92 -12.75 30.99
C ASP A 35 0.23 -13.51 30.30
N GLY A 36 1.39 -13.52 30.96
CA GLY A 36 2.57 -14.21 30.43
C GLY A 36 2.62 -15.72 30.75
N ASP A 37 1.68 -16.23 31.53
CA ASP A 37 1.68 -17.63 32.01
C ASP A 37 1.24 -18.63 30.96
N THR A 38 0.42 -18.19 30.02
CA THR A 38 -0.17 -19.04 28.99
C THR A 38 0.85 -19.53 27.98
N GLY A 39 2.02 -18.89 27.89
CA GLY A 39 3.01 -19.12 26.84
C GLY A 39 2.57 -18.60 25.46
N ASP A 40 1.36 -18.13 25.37
CA ASP A 40 0.83 -17.42 24.21
C ASP A 40 1.26 -15.95 24.27
N TYR A 41 2.22 -15.56 23.45
CA TYR A 41 2.73 -14.19 23.35
C TYR A 41 2.17 -13.42 22.15
N SER A 42 1.05 -13.85 21.67
CA SER A 42 0.40 -13.33 20.47
C SER A 42 -0.11 -11.90 20.65
N GLY A 43 -0.75 -11.62 21.74
CA GLY A 43 -1.21 -10.27 22.09
C GLY A 43 -0.10 -9.22 22.12
N LEU A 44 1.18 -9.63 22.23
CA LEU A 44 2.31 -8.71 22.19
C LEU A 44 2.62 -8.19 20.78
N ALA A 45 2.23 -8.91 19.73
CA ALA A 45 2.42 -8.45 18.36
C ALA A 45 1.48 -7.30 17.97
N GLN A 46 0.38 -7.14 18.72
CA GLN A 46 -0.60 -6.05 18.58
C GLN A 46 -0.19 -4.79 19.35
N LEU A 47 0.85 -4.90 20.22
CA LEU A 47 1.36 -3.74 20.92
C LEU A 47 1.89 -2.72 19.92
N ASP A 48 1.13 -1.65 19.77
CA ASP A 48 1.54 -0.47 19.03
C ASP A 48 2.14 0.53 20.02
N SER A 49 3.42 0.88 19.83
CA SER A 49 4.11 1.87 20.66
C SER A 49 3.41 3.25 20.68
N ASP A 50 2.52 3.52 19.72
CA ASP A 50 1.73 4.74 19.71
C ASP A 50 0.62 4.74 20.77
N HIS A 51 0.23 3.53 21.27
CA HIS A 51 -0.84 3.36 22.26
C HIS A 51 -0.32 2.81 23.60
N VAL A 52 0.61 1.84 23.59
CA VAL A 52 1.18 1.18 24.76
C VAL A 52 2.68 1.42 24.80
N SER A 53 3.17 2.10 25.86
CA SER A 53 4.60 2.39 26.02
C SER A 53 5.37 1.34 26.83
N HIS A 54 4.66 0.64 27.72
CA HIS A 54 5.22 -0.35 28.66
C HIS A 54 4.29 -1.54 28.78
N VAL A 55 4.84 -2.75 28.92
CA VAL A 55 4.09 -3.96 29.24
C VAL A 55 4.64 -4.60 30.51
N ALA A 56 3.74 -5.03 31.42
CA ALA A 56 4.05 -5.77 32.64
C ALA A 56 3.47 -7.20 32.52
N PRO A 57 4.24 -8.17 31.97
CA PRO A 57 3.79 -9.55 31.90
C PRO A 57 3.88 -10.25 33.25
N SER A 58 2.86 -11.06 33.62
CA SER A 58 2.97 -12.04 34.68
C SER A 58 3.97 -13.15 34.32
N GLY A 59 4.31 -14.00 35.26
CA GLY A 59 5.19 -15.14 35.02
C GLY A 59 6.36 -15.27 36.03
N LEU A 60 6.54 -14.31 36.96
CA LEU A 60 7.53 -14.43 38.00
C LEU A 60 6.84 -14.47 39.40
N TYR A 61 6.92 -15.59 40.06
CA TYR A 61 6.20 -15.83 41.30
C TYR A 61 7.14 -16.14 42.46
N LEU A 62 6.80 -15.61 43.65
CA LEU A 62 7.49 -15.98 44.88
C LEU A 62 7.11 -17.43 45.26
N ALA A 63 8.09 -18.28 45.39
CA ALA A 63 7.90 -19.67 45.79
C ALA A 63 7.83 -19.81 47.33
N ALA A 64 7.21 -20.91 47.82
CA ALA A 64 7.04 -21.16 49.23
C ALA A 64 8.36 -21.30 50.01
N ASP A 65 9.45 -21.67 49.32
CA ASP A 65 10.81 -21.75 49.86
C ASP A 65 11.56 -20.39 49.87
N GLY A 66 10.94 -19.35 49.31
CA GLY A 66 11.45 -18.00 49.24
C GLY A 66 12.29 -17.70 48.00
N GLY A 67 12.39 -18.62 47.04
CA GLY A 67 13.00 -18.43 45.74
C GLY A 67 12.03 -17.84 44.73
N LEU A 68 12.51 -17.59 43.52
CA LEU A 68 11.72 -17.08 42.39
C LEU A 68 11.38 -18.23 41.42
N ARG A 69 10.10 -18.42 41.12
CA ARG A 69 9.63 -19.36 40.10
C ARG A 69 9.25 -18.59 38.84
N ALA A 70 9.88 -18.91 37.73
CA ALA A 70 9.50 -18.41 36.42
C ALA A 70 8.55 -19.38 35.70
N VAL A 71 7.56 -18.85 35.00
CA VAL A 71 6.61 -19.55 34.13
C VAL A 71 6.71 -18.93 32.75
N GLY A 72 6.66 -19.73 31.68
CA GLY A 72 6.79 -19.25 30.31
C GLY A 72 8.24 -18.92 29.88
N ASP A 73 8.41 -18.42 28.67
CA ASP A 73 9.70 -18.01 28.08
C ASP A 73 9.83 -16.47 28.09
N LEU A 74 10.34 -15.95 29.21
CA LEU A 74 10.52 -14.51 29.40
C LEU A 74 11.44 -13.87 28.35
N GLN A 75 12.44 -14.58 27.84
CA GLN A 75 13.35 -14.03 26.82
C GLN A 75 12.63 -13.81 25.47
N THR A 76 11.81 -14.78 25.06
CA THR A 76 11.01 -14.68 23.84
C THR A 76 9.98 -13.55 23.96
N LEU A 77 9.31 -13.44 25.10
CA LEU A 77 8.37 -12.39 25.42
C LEU A 77 9.03 -10.99 25.30
N VAL A 78 10.17 -10.78 25.95
CA VAL A 78 10.92 -9.51 25.90
C VAL A 78 11.32 -9.18 24.46
N ARG A 79 11.83 -10.15 23.71
CA ARG A 79 12.20 -9.90 22.30
C ARG A 79 11.02 -9.48 21.43
N ARG A 80 9.85 -10.09 21.62
CA ARG A 80 8.63 -9.75 20.85
C ARG A 80 8.15 -8.33 21.18
N ALA A 81 8.04 -7.98 22.45
CA ALA A 81 7.62 -6.64 22.85
C ALA A 81 8.60 -5.55 22.38
N HIS A 82 9.91 -5.81 22.46
CA HIS A 82 10.93 -4.89 21.94
C HIS A 82 10.86 -4.71 20.42
N ALA A 83 10.42 -5.71 19.68
CA ALA A 83 10.19 -5.56 18.23
C ALA A 83 9.09 -4.53 17.92
N GLY A 84 8.08 -4.38 18.80
CA GLY A 84 7.05 -3.34 18.78
C GLY A 84 7.48 -2.02 19.45
N HIS A 85 8.76 -1.87 19.84
CA HIS A 85 9.29 -0.70 20.58
C HIS A 85 8.66 -0.45 21.96
N VAL A 86 8.06 -1.49 22.58
CA VAL A 86 7.44 -1.44 23.90
C VAL A 86 8.43 -1.93 24.96
N LYS A 87 8.52 -1.22 26.09
CA LYS A 87 9.38 -1.59 27.21
C LYS A 87 8.74 -2.66 28.07
N VAL A 88 9.55 -3.58 28.62
CA VAL A 88 9.08 -4.76 29.37
C VAL A 88 9.49 -4.70 30.83
N PHE A 89 8.49 -4.77 31.69
CA PHE A 89 8.60 -4.77 33.17
C PHE A 89 7.98 -6.05 33.71
N PRO A 90 8.66 -7.21 33.67
CA PRO A 90 8.09 -8.44 34.21
C PRO A 90 7.59 -8.29 35.63
N MET A 91 6.36 -8.76 35.84
CA MET A 91 5.70 -8.66 37.15
C MET A 91 6.19 -9.75 38.08
N VAL A 92 6.55 -9.36 39.31
CA VAL A 92 6.94 -10.27 40.40
C VAL A 92 5.85 -10.26 41.46
N GLN A 93 5.21 -11.42 41.66
CA GLN A 93 4.02 -11.54 42.49
C GLN A 93 4.19 -12.58 43.61
N ASN A 94 3.50 -12.36 44.75
CA ASN A 94 3.31 -13.41 45.78
C ASN A 94 2.02 -14.20 45.56
N TYR A 95 1.70 -14.49 44.26
CA TYR A 95 0.48 -15.21 43.85
C TYR A 95 0.76 -16.71 43.62
N ARG A 96 -0.06 -17.56 44.24
CA ARG A 96 0.06 -19.02 44.11
C ARG A 96 -1.26 -19.68 44.46
N ASP A 97 -1.58 -20.78 43.75
CA ASP A 97 -2.76 -21.59 44.00
C ASP A 97 -4.08 -20.79 43.94
N GLY A 98 -4.16 -19.81 43.03
CA GLY A 98 -5.35 -18.99 42.85
C GLY A 98 -5.52 -17.82 43.86
N ALA A 99 -4.51 -17.51 44.68
CA ALA A 99 -4.59 -16.42 45.65
C ALA A 99 -3.23 -15.81 46.01
N PHE A 100 -3.22 -14.54 46.47
CA PHE A 100 -2.05 -13.93 47.03
C PHE A 100 -1.71 -14.53 48.41
N GLN A 101 -0.44 -14.89 48.62
CA GLN A 101 0.04 -15.61 49.79
C GLN A 101 0.75 -14.67 50.75
N SER A 102 0.03 -14.06 51.70
CA SER A 102 0.64 -13.16 52.72
C SER A 102 1.69 -13.84 53.58
N SER A 103 1.64 -15.18 53.72
CA SER A 103 2.63 -15.99 54.45
C SER A 103 3.99 -15.96 53.83
N ASP A 104 4.05 -15.91 52.46
CA ASP A 104 5.31 -15.96 51.70
C ASP A 104 6.12 -14.65 51.92
N LEU A 105 5.45 -13.53 52.21
CA LEU A 105 6.10 -12.25 52.50
C LEU A 105 6.84 -12.21 53.82
N ARG A 106 6.66 -13.20 54.72
CA ARG A 106 7.39 -13.25 56.03
C ARG A 106 8.90 -13.33 55.86
N LEU A 107 9.38 -13.89 54.74
CA LEU A 107 10.82 -13.93 54.45
C LEU A 107 11.44 -12.52 54.38
N LEU A 108 10.67 -11.49 54.09
CA LEU A 108 11.14 -10.11 54.05
C LEU A 108 11.60 -9.58 55.40
N ALA A 109 11.21 -10.22 56.52
CA ALA A 109 11.71 -9.88 57.83
C ALA A 109 13.22 -10.17 58.00
N SER A 110 13.78 -11.10 57.20
CA SER A 110 15.20 -11.44 57.21
C SER A 110 15.97 -10.60 56.19
N THR A 111 17.01 -9.88 56.63
CA THR A 111 17.87 -9.13 55.73
C THR A 111 18.56 -10.01 54.70
N ALA A 112 19.03 -11.19 55.10
CA ALA A 112 19.69 -12.14 54.22
C ALA A 112 18.74 -12.64 53.13
N SER A 113 17.49 -12.98 53.48
CA SER A 113 16.46 -13.43 52.52
C SER A 113 16.06 -12.32 51.57
N ARG A 114 15.90 -11.08 52.03
CA ARG A 114 15.63 -9.92 51.14
C ARG A 114 16.73 -9.73 50.12
N GLN A 115 17.99 -9.77 50.57
CA GLN A 115 19.16 -9.58 49.68
C GLN A 115 19.23 -10.71 48.64
N ALA A 116 19.05 -11.94 49.05
CA ALA A 116 19.07 -13.10 48.13
C ALA A 116 17.96 -13.00 47.06
N LEU A 117 16.73 -12.69 47.50
CA LEU A 117 15.61 -12.51 46.58
C LEU A 117 15.83 -11.33 45.62
N ALA A 118 16.31 -10.20 46.08
CA ALA A 118 16.62 -9.04 45.27
C ALA A 118 17.73 -9.32 44.25
N ASP A 119 18.76 -10.11 44.62
CA ASP A 119 19.81 -10.56 43.73
C ASP A 119 19.28 -11.53 42.67
N GLU A 120 18.35 -12.41 43.00
CA GLU A 120 17.75 -13.37 42.11
C GLU A 120 16.85 -12.68 41.05
N ILE A 121 15.95 -11.79 41.50
CA ILE A 121 15.09 -11.00 40.62
C ILE A 121 15.94 -10.19 39.64
N ALA A 122 16.90 -9.41 40.13
CA ALA A 122 17.73 -8.57 39.28
C ALA A 122 18.50 -9.38 38.23
N ARG A 123 19.06 -10.56 38.61
CA ARG A 123 19.76 -11.46 37.68
C ARG A 123 18.81 -12.00 36.60
N THR A 124 17.60 -12.40 37.01
CA THR A 124 16.59 -12.93 36.09
C THR A 124 16.19 -11.90 35.06
N ILE A 125 15.88 -10.69 35.48
CA ILE A 125 15.46 -9.57 34.59
C ILE A 125 16.58 -9.16 33.65
N VAL A 126 17.79 -8.98 34.15
CA VAL A 126 18.93 -8.60 33.29
C VAL A 126 19.25 -9.72 32.30
N GLY A 127 19.18 -10.98 32.73
CA GLY A 127 19.41 -12.14 31.87
C GLY A 127 18.37 -12.28 30.74
N ALA A 128 17.14 -11.90 31.00
CA ALA A 128 16.06 -11.89 30.01
C ALA A 128 16.07 -10.64 29.11
N GLY A 129 16.80 -9.57 29.49
CA GLY A 129 16.84 -8.31 28.73
C GLY A 129 15.70 -7.33 29.07
N GLY A 130 14.94 -7.57 30.17
CA GLY A 130 13.86 -6.70 30.62
C GLY A 130 14.31 -5.28 30.96
N ASP A 131 13.44 -4.28 30.83
CA ASP A 131 13.76 -2.86 31.09
C ASP A 131 13.60 -2.47 32.55
N GLY A 132 12.88 -3.26 33.34
CA GLY A 132 12.64 -3.04 34.75
C GLY A 132 11.89 -4.21 35.36
N VAL A 133 11.33 -3.95 36.53
CA VAL A 133 10.48 -4.87 37.33
C VAL A 133 9.21 -4.13 37.69
N ASP A 134 8.10 -4.82 37.65
CA ASP A 134 6.84 -4.45 38.23
C ASP A 134 6.63 -5.33 39.47
N LEU A 135 6.62 -4.72 40.68
CA LEU A 135 6.59 -5.43 41.97
C LEU A 135 5.18 -5.39 42.53
N ASP A 136 4.45 -6.48 42.36
CA ASP A 136 3.06 -6.64 42.83
C ASP A 136 3.00 -7.64 43.99
N PHE A 137 3.32 -7.16 45.21
CA PHE A 137 3.19 -7.92 46.46
C PHE A 137 1.97 -7.47 47.26
N GLU A 138 0.94 -8.30 47.22
CA GLU A 138 -0.36 -8.00 47.85
C GLU A 138 -0.54 -8.66 49.22
N GLN A 139 -1.57 -8.20 49.95
CA GLN A 139 -1.92 -8.64 51.29
C GLN A 139 -0.76 -8.48 52.32
N LEU A 140 0.00 -7.41 52.17
CA LEU A 140 1.08 -7.08 53.07
C LEU A 140 0.58 -6.87 54.49
N SER A 141 1.16 -7.58 55.49
CA SER A 141 0.88 -7.33 56.90
C SER A 141 1.50 -6.01 57.35
N PRO A 142 0.83 -5.14 58.15
CA PRO A 142 1.39 -3.91 58.72
C PRO A 142 2.72 -4.12 59.44
N ALA A 143 2.93 -5.31 60.03
CA ALA A 143 4.19 -5.67 60.65
C ALA A 143 5.40 -5.78 59.72
N LEU A 144 5.15 -5.93 58.44
CA LEU A 144 6.16 -6.10 57.38
C LEU A 144 6.40 -4.81 56.57
N THR A 145 5.68 -3.71 56.84
CA THR A 145 5.81 -2.43 56.11
C THR A 145 7.27 -1.97 55.96
N ALA A 146 7.98 -1.90 57.09
CA ALA A 146 9.40 -1.48 57.07
C ALA A 146 10.31 -2.48 56.36
N ALA A 147 10.01 -3.79 56.46
CA ALA A 147 10.76 -4.83 55.76
C ALA A 147 10.55 -4.80 54.25
N PHE A 148 9.33 -4.49 53.79
CA PHE A 148 8.99 -4.32 52.39
C PHE A 148 9.71 -3.10 51.78
N VAL A 149 9.70 -1.96 52.48
CA VAL A 149 10.50 -0.79 52.04
C VAL A 149 11.99 -1.14 51.95
N GLY A 150 12.53 -1.89 52.93
CA GLY A 150 13.91 -2.38 52.90
C GLY A 150 14.20 -3.25 51.70
N PHE A 151 13.29 -4.17 51.38
CA PHE A 151 13.38 -5.02 50.19
C PHE A 151 13.33 -4.20 48.88
N ALA A 152 12.36 -3.30 48.74
CA ALA A 152 12.24 -2.42 47.56
C ALA A 152 13.50 -1.55 47.39
N THR A 153 14.11 -1.07 48.53
CA THR A 153 15.38 -0.32 48.47
C THR A 153 16.53 -1.19 47.96
N GLU A 154 16.65 -2.41 48.47
CA GLU A 154 17.70 -3.35 48.05
C GLU A 154 17.54 -3.77 46.59
N LEU A 155 16.31 -4.06 46.13
CA LEU A 155 16.00 -4.40 44.74
C LEU A 155 16.27 -3.24 43.80
N SER A 156 15.77 -2.05 44.14
CA SER A 156 16.00 -0.82 43.37
C SER A 156 17.48 -0.52 43.17
N GLY A 157 18.29 -0.64 44.23
CA GLY A 157 19.73 -0.43 44.11
C GLY A 157 20.41 -1.34 43.09
N ARG A 158 19.99 -2.62 43.01
CA ARG A 158 20.52 -3.59 42.06
C ARG A 158 20.05 -3.31 40.64
N LEU A 159 18.77 -3.00 40.48
CA LEU A 159 18.17 -2.68 39.18
C LEU A 159 18.79 -1.40 38.57
N HIS A 160 18.92 -0.33 39.41
CA HIS A 160 19.51 0.91 38.94
C HIS A 160 21.01 0.75 38.60
N ALA A 161 21.76 -0.09 39.36
CA ALA A 161 23.13 -0.42 39.00
C ALA A 161 23.26 -1.10 37.64
N ALA A 162 22.19 -1.80 37.17
CA ALA A 162 22.09 -2.41 35.85
C ALA A 162 21.39 -1.53 34.83
N GLY A 163 21.04 -0.27 35.15
CA GLY A 163 20.29 0.64 34.27
C GLY A 163 18.82 0.24 34.07
N ARG A 164 18.26 -0.51 35.04
CA ARG A 164 16.86 -0.99 35.00
C ARG A 164 16.03 -0.22 36.03
N LYS A 165 14.68 -0.23 35.82
CA LYS A 165 13.74 0.55 36.65
C LYS A 165 12.89 -0.34 37.54
N LEU A 166 12.24 0.28 38.53
CA LEU A 166 11.33 -0.37 39.46
C LEU A 166 9.98 0.34 39.49
N VAL A 167 8.91 -0.39 39.18
CA VAL A 167 7.52 -0.04 39.52
C VAL A 167 7.14 -0.79 40.78
N VAL A 168 6.34 -0.20 41.63
CA VAL A 168 5.78 -0.86 42.83
C VAL A 168 4.28 -0.64 42.84
N ASP A 169 3.53 -1.73 42.84
CA ASP A 169 2.07 -1.71 42.90
C ASP A 169 1.63 -1.56 44.35
N VAL A 170 0.65 -0.69 44.55
CA VAL A 170 0.05 -0.46 45.85
C VAL A 170 -1.47 -0.48 45.75
N PRO A 171 -2.17 -1.20 46.64
CA PRO A 171 -3.63 -1.23 46.62
C PRO A 171 -4.20 0.14 46.99
N ILE A 172 -5.45 0.40 46.56
CA ILE A 172 -6.11 1.66 46.90
C ILE A 172 -6.25 1.88 48.40
N ASP A 173 -6.44 0.82 49.19
CA ASP A 173 -6.29 0.83 50.67
C ASP A 173 -4.85 0.50 51.02
N HIS A 174 -3.99 1.48 50.89
CA HIS A 174 -2.54 1.34 51.07
C HIS A 174 -2.04 1.50 52.52
N ARG A 175 -2.88 1.32 53.54
CA ARG A 175 -2.51 1.54 54.99
C ARG A 175 -1.35 0.66 55.47
N ALA A 176 -1.11 -0.48 54.82
CA ALA A 176 0.02 -1.36 55.12
C ALA A 176 1.31 -1.00 54.33
N TYR A 177 1.23 -0.01 53.43
CA TYR A 177 2.32 0.40 52.55
C TYR A 177 2.81 1.82 52.92
N ASP A 178 4.10 2.01 53.15
CA ASP A 178 4.71 3.32 53.35
C ASP A 178 4.97 3.95 51.96
N VAL A 179 3.93 4.51 51.37
CA VAL A 179 3.94 5.02 49.95
C VAL A 179 4.99 6.13 49.77
N THR A 180 5.23 6.96 50.80
CA THR A 180 6.24 8.02 50.73
C THR A 180 7.66 7.44 50.62
N ARG A 181 8.00 6.43 51.41
CA ARG A 181 9.30 5.77 51.32
C ARG A 181 9.42 4.88 50.09
N LEU A 182 8.36 4.17 49.71
CA LEU A 182 8.36 3.35 48.50
C LEU A 182 8.59 4.21 47.26
N GLN A 183 7.92 5.36 47.12
CA GLN A 183 8.18 6.29 46.03
C GLN A 183 9.62 6.83 46.05
N GLY A 184 10.19 7.00 47.26
CA GLY A 184 11.58 7.44 47.44
C GLY A 184 12.59 6.48 46.78
N VAL A 185 12.26 5.21 46.66
CA VAL A 185 13.18 4.15 46.15
C VAL A 185 12.74 3.55 44.80
N SER A 186 11.49 3.67 44.40
CA SER A 186 11.00 3.20 43.08
C SER A 186 11.08 4.30 42.02
N ASP A 187 11.00 3.97 40.76
CA ASP A 187 10.82 4.94 39.66
C ASP A 187 9.37 5.41 39.57
N TRP A 188 8.43 4.50 39.71
CA TRP A 188 7.00 4.79 39.77
C TRP A 188 6.31 3.95 40.85
N LEU A 189 5.25 4.54 41.41
CA LEU A 189 4.21 3.81 42.15
C LEU A 189 3.00 3.66 41.26
N LEU A 190 2.39 2.47 41.21
CA LEU A 190 1.12 2.25 40.56
C LEU A 190 0.04 2.06 41.63
N LEU A 191 -0.98 2.95 41.63
CA LEU A 191 -2.13 2.83 42.52
C LEU A 191 -3.17 1.93 41.84
N MET A 192 -3.41 0.73 42.36
CA MET A 192 -4.44 -0.18 41.88
C MET A 192 -5.82 0.34 42.28
N ALA A 193 -6.48 1.09 41.35
CA ALA A 193 -7.75 1.76 41.60
C ALA A 193 -8.93 1.00 40.99
N TYR A 194 -9.05 -0.27 41.28
CA TYR A 194 -10.11 -1.19 40.82
C TYR A 194 -10.47 -2.17 41.95
N ASP A 195 -11.39 -3.10 41.70
CA ASP A 195 -11.88 -4.09 42.66
C ASP A 195 -12.58 -3.47 43.92
N GLN A 196 -13.25 -2.31 43.72
CA GLN A 196 -14.08 -1.74 44.77
C GLN A 196 -15.13 -2.73 45.30
N HIS A 197 -15.70 -3.53 44.39
CA HIS A 197 -16.53 -4.67 44.69
C HIS A 197 -15.99 -5.86 43.90
N SER A 198 -15.52 -6.89 44.60
CA SER A 198 -14.89 -8.08 44.04
C SER A 198 -15.30 -9.36 44.79
N LEU A 199 -14.62 -10.46 44.54
CA LEU A 199 -14.80 -11.75 45.21
C LEU A 199 -14.23 -11.79 46.64
N PRO A 200 -14.93 -12.32 47.65
CA PRO A 200 -16.37 -12.51 47.74
C PRO A 200 -17.05 -11.23 48.20
N GLY A 201 -18.09 -10.75 47.49
CA GLY A 201 -18.74 -9.48 47.81
C GLY A 201 -20.15 -9.32 47.24
N ARG A 202 -20.76 -8.17 47.55
CA ARG A 202 -22.04 -7.76 46.95
C ARG A 202 -21.84 -7.11 45.58
N PRO A 203 -22.82 -7.24 44.67
CA PRO A 203 -22.76 -6.54 43.38
C PRO A 203 -22.55 -5.03 43.58
N GLY A 204 -21.66 -4.47 42.74
CA GLY A 204 -21.37 -3.05 42.74
C GLY A 204 -20.30 -2.69 41.68
N PRO A 205 -19.99 -1.38 41.56
CA PRO A 205 -19.04 -0.90 40.57
C PRO A 205 -17.62 -1.45 40.79
N ILE A 206 -16.91 -1.62 39.67
CA ILE A 206 -15.50 -2.06 39.67
C ILE A 206 -14.60 -0.94 40.22
N ALA A 207 -14.84 0.32 39.76
CA ALA A 207 -14.02 1.49 40.10
C ALA A 207 -14.85 2.78 40.04
N ALA A 208 -15.81 2.94 40.99
CA ALA A 208 -16.66 4.12 40.94
C ALA A 208 -15.84 5.43 40.95
N TYR A 209 -16.13 6.34 40.02
CA TYR A 209 -15.40 7.59 39.83
C TYR A 209 -15.19 8.38 41.12
N PRO A 210 -16.18 8.60 42.04
CA PRO A 210 -15.96 9.33 43.28
C PRO A 210 -15.01 8.60 44.28
N TRP A 211 -15.02 7.26 44.25
CA TRP A 211 -14.16 6.45 45.11
C TRP A 211 -12.69 6.54 44.67
N VAL A 212 -12.43 6.44 43.37
CA VAL A 212 -11.07 6.62 42.82
C VAL A 212 -10.58 8.06 43.03
N GLN A 213 -11.45 9.06 42.79
CA GLN A 213 -11.13 10.46 42.98
C GLN A 213 -10.73 10.74 44.44
N ALA A 214 -11.49 10.23 45.42
CA ALA A 214 -11.17 10.39 46.85
C ALA A 214 -9.82 9.77 47.20
N ALA A 215 -9.52 8.57 46.67
CA ALA A 215 -8.24 7.89 46.89
C ALA A 215 -7.06 8.68 46.29
N LEU A 216 -7.20 9.21 45.07
CA LEU A 216 -6.17 10.06 44.47
C LEU A 216 -5.92 11.33 45.26
N GLN A 217 -6.98 11.98 45.77
CA GLN A 217 -6.82 13.19 46.59
C GLN A 217 -6.08 12.88 47.89
N GLN A 218 -6.30 11.73 48.50
CA GLN A 218 -5.56 11.28 49.68
C GLN A 218 -4.11 10.98 49.33
N LEU A 219 -3.86 10.18 48.32
CA LEU A 219 -2.51 9.74 47.91
C LEU A 219 -1.59 10.93 47.58
N LYS A 220 -2.11 11.95 46.92
CA LYS A 220 -1.37 13.15 46.49
C LYS A 220 -0.81 13.97 47.70
N GLN A 221 -1.28 13.73 48.91
CA GLN A 221 -0.72 14.37 50.14
C GLN A 221 0.63 13.75 50.52
N ASP A 222 0.85 12.47 50.12
CA ASP A 222 1.97 11.67 50.57
C ASP A 222 3.00 11.36 49.46
N VAL A 223 2.62 11.57 48.17
CA VAL A 223 3.46 11.22 47.01
C VAL A 223 3.49 12.34 45.95
N THR A 224 4.51 12.27 45.10
CA THR A 224 4.68 13.17 43.96
C THR A 224 3.87 12.63 42.75
N PRO A 225 2.87 13.35 42.22
CA PRO A 225 2.02 12.87 41.10
C PRO A 225 2.82 12.43 39.86
N ALA A 226 3.82 13.18 39.45
CA ALA A 226 4.65 12.88 38.26
C ALA A 226 5.45 11.55 38.35
N ARG A 227 5.38 10.85 39.48
CA ARG A 227 6.00 9.52 39.71
C ARG A 227 4.94 8.50 40.14
N THR A 228 3.69 8.74 39.82
CA THR A 228 2.57 7.87 40.15
C THR A 228 1.81 7.49 38.87
N LEU A 229 1.45 6.23 38.75
CA LEU A 229 0.56 5.69 37.71
C LEU A 229 -0.80 5.37 38.34
N LEU A 230 -1.88 5.59 37.58
CA LEU A 230 -3.22 5.15 37.99
C LEU A 230 -3.54 3.81 37.35
N GLY A 231 -3.64 2.75 38.15
CA GLY A 231 -4.10 1.44 37.72
C GLY A 231 -5.62 1.43 37.51
N LEU A 232 -6.06 1.01 36.34
CA LEU A 232 -7.45 0.93 35.92
C LEU A 232 -7.84 -0.53 35.66
N GLY A 233 -9.06 -0.94 36.03
CA GLY A 233 -9.59 -2.27 35.71
C GLY A 233 -10.44 -2.25 34.47
N GLY A 234 -10.06 -2.98 33.41
CA GLY A 234 -10.80 -3.05 32.14
C GLY A 234 -11.62 -4.34 31.98
N TYR A 235 -12.44 -4.69 32.95
CA TYR A 235 -13.16 -5.95 33.02
C TYR A 235 -14.50 -5.79 33.76
N GLY A 236 -15.24 -6.87 33.92
CA GLY A 236 -16.47 -6.91 34.71
C GLY A 236 -16.53 -8.12 35.62
N TYR A 237 -17.54 -8.11 36.52
CA TYR A 237 -17.92 -9.26 37.32
C TYR A 237 -19.40 -9.57 37.14
N ASP A 238 -19.73 -10.88 37.14
CA ASP A 238 -21.09 -11.41 37.16
C ASP A 238 -21.38 -12.04 38.53
N TRP A 239 -22.24 -11.41 39.28
CA TRP A 239 -22.67 -11.88 40.58
C TRP A 239 -23.94 -12.71 40.46
N GLY A 240 -23.81 -14.04 40.63
CA GLY A 240 -24.90 -14.97 40.86
C GLY A 240 -25.23 -15.17 42.34
N PRO A 241 -26.21 -16.06 42.67
CA PRO A 241 -26.63 -16.29 44.07
C PRO A 241 -25.53 -16.82 44.97
N SER A 242 -24.57 -17.58 44.46
CA SER A 242 -23.48 -18.21 45.21
C SER A 242 -22.13 -18.13 44.55
N THR A 243 -22.05 -17.51 43.39
CA THR A 243 -20.83 -17.39 42.55
C THR A 243 -20.60 -15.96 42.14
N VAL A 244 -19.35 -15.60 41.98
CA VAL A 244 -18.95 -14.38 41.30
C VAL A 244 -17.92 -14.78 40.24
N GLU A 245 -18.15 -14.39 38.99
CA GLU A 245 -17.30 -14.74 37.84
C GLU A 245 -16.69 -13.46 37.24
N PRO A 246 -15.36 -13.39 37.06
CA PRO A 246 -14.76 -12.32 36.30
C PRO A 246 -15.07 -12.47 34.81
N LEU A 247 -15.36 -11.35 34.12
CA LEU A 247 -15.73 -11.33 32.71
C LEU A 247 -14.83 -10.35 31.95
N SER A 248 -14.40 -10.76 30.75
CA SER A 248 -13.89 -9.82 29.76
C SER A 248 -15.03 -8.95 29.22
N PHE A 249 -14.69 -7.81 28.65
CA PHE A 249 -15.66 -6.93 27.97
C PHE A 249 -16.44 -7.68 26.87
N THR A 250 -15.75 -8.54 26.10
CA THR A 250 -16.38 -9.42 25.11
C THR A 250 -17.46 -10.31 25.74
N GLN A 251 -17.16 -10.98 26.85
CA GLN A 251 -18.13 -11.83 27.58
C GLN A 251 -19.28 -11.03 28.16
N VAL A 252 -19.00 -9.83 28.67
CA VAL A 252 -20.04 -8.90 29.14
C VAL A 252 -21.03 -8.56 28.04
N MET A 253 -20.54 -8.19 26.82
CA MET A 253 -21.39 -7.87 25.68
C MET A 253 -22.21 -9.06 25.20
N GLN A 254 -21.62 -10.25 25.18
CA GLN A 254 -22.33 -11.49 24.80
C GLN A 254 -23.46 -11.86 25.77
N ARG A 255 -23.26 -11.63 27.09
CA ARG A 255 -24.27 -11.95 28.11
C ARG A 255 -25.38 -10.90 28.23
N ALA A 256 -25.16 -9.66 27.79
CA ALA A 256 -26.12 -8.57 27.95
C ALA A 256 -27.45 -8.82 27.22
N GLY A 257 -27.48 -9.63 26.17
CA GLY A 257 -28.70 -10.02 25.42
C GLY A 257 -29.30 -8.88 24.58
N SER A 258 -29.32 -7.64 25.08
CA SER A 258 -29.75 -6.45 24.31
C SER A 258 -29.10 -5.18 24.83
N ALA A 259 -28.94 -4.18 23.96
CA ALA A 259 -28.38 -2.87 24.32
C ALA A 259 -29.23 -2.13 25.37
N ASP A 260 -30.53 -2.25 25.30
CA ASP A 260 -31.46 -1.60 26.26
C ASP A 260 -31.40 -2.20 27.67
N ALA A 261 -30.83 -3.39 27.86
CA ALA A 261 -30.60 -3.99 29.15
C ALA A 261 -29.51 -3.28 29.96
N ILE A 262 -28.50 -2.72 29.27
CA ILE A 262 -27.36 -2.06 29.89
C ILE A 262 -27.78 -0.67 30.38
N ARG A 263 -27.53 -0.39 31.65
CA ARG A 263 -27.85 0.84 32.35
C ARG A 263 -26.58 1.53 32.81
N TRP A 264 -26.59 2.85 32.84
CA TRP A 264 -25.52 3.67 33.38
C TRP A 264 -25.85 4.12 34.80
N ASP A 265 -24.94 3.93 35.75
CA ASP A 265 -25.04 4.54 37.07
C ASP A 265 -24.40 5.95 37.05
N PRO A 266 -25.18 7.03 37.27
CA PRO A 266 -24.66 8.38 37.14
C PRO A 266 -23.72 8.81 38.30
N VAL A 267 -23.69 8.07 39.41
CA VAL A 267 -22.83 8.34 40.55
C VAL A 267 -21.49 7.59 40.37
N ALA A 268 -21.58 6.29 40.20
CA ALA A 268 -20.39 5.45 39.93
C ALA A 268 -19.71 5.81 38.60
N ARG A 269 -20.51 6.26 37.60
CA ARG A 269 -20.12 6.46 36.18
C ARG A 269 -19.64 5.17 35.56
N GLU A 270 -20.37 4.08 35.86
CA GLU A 270 -20.09 2.76 35.29
C GLU A 270 -21.38 2.11 34.77
N PRO A 271 -21.29 1.28 33.74
CA PRO A 271 -22.39 0.52 33.20
C PRO A 271 -22.61 -0.78 34.00
N TRP A 272 -23.90 -1.19 34.05
CA TRP A 272 -24.34 -2.42 34.67
C TRP A 272 -25.61 -2.95 34.06
N TYR A 273 -25.91 -4.24 34.26
CA TYR A 273 -27.21 -4.86 33.91
C TYR A 273 -27.53 -6.04 34.83
N ALA A 274 -28.79 -6.47 34.80
CA ALA A 274 -29.20 -7.66 35.48
C ALA A 274 -29.96 -8.59 34.49
N TYR A 275 -29.78 -9.90 34.64
CA TYR A 275 -30.41 -10.88 33.78
C TYR A 275 -30.80 -12.14 34.56
N MET A 276 -31.64 -12.98 33.91
CA MET A 276 -31.98 -14.32 34.43
C MET A 276 -31.21 -15.37 33.61
N ALA A 277 -30.40 -16.16 34.28
CA ALA A 277 -29.66 -17.26 33.64
C ALA A 277 -30.60 -18.40 33.23
N ALA A 278 -30.13 -19.34 32.44
CA ALA A 278 -30.90 -20.47 31.92
C ALA A 278 -31.47 -21.38 33.03
N ASP A 279 -30.79 -21.45 34.17
CA ASP A 279 -31.23 -22.16 35.39
C ASP A 279 -32.22 -21.36 36.25
N ARG A 280 -32.68 -20.17 35.77
CA ARG A 280 -33.58 -19.23 36.45
C ARG A 280 -32.99 -18.55 37.68
N THR A 281 -31.67 -18.47 37.79
CA THR A 281 -31.01 -17.66 38.81
C THR A 281 -30.89 -16.19 38.35
N ALA A 282 -31.02 -15.27 39.32
CA ALA A 282 -30.84 -13.83 39.05
C ALA A 282 -29.38 -13.48 39.16
N HIS A 283 -28.87 -12.79 38.13
CA HIS A 283 -27.51 -12.33 38.05
C HIS A 283 -27.44 -10.80 37.89
N THR A 284 -26.39 -10.20 38.40
CA THR A 284 -26.07 -8.78 38.22
C THR A 284 -24.63 -8.63 37.73
N VAL A 285 -24.47 -7.93 36.62
CA VAL A 285 -23.16 -7.63 36.01
C VAL A 285 -22.84 -6.15 36.18
N TRP A 286 -21.65 -5.85 36.72
CA TRP A 286 -21.03 -4.53 36.65
C TRP A 286 -19.73 -4.67 35.87
N PHE A 287 -19.37 -3.62 35.10
CA PHE A 287 -18.16 -3.66 34.29
C PHE A 287 -17.64 -2.27 33.96
N SER A 288 -16.33 -2.19 33.74
CA SER A 288 -15.70 -1.00 33.23
C SER A 288 -15.49 -1.14 31.73
N ASP A 289 -15.76 -0.07 30.99
CA ASP A 289 -15.52 0.07 29.56
C ASP A 289 -14.75 1.35 29.25
N ALA A 290 -14.45 1.62 27.98
CA ALA A 290 -13.70 2.82 27.59
C ALA A 290 -14.42 4.12 27.96
N ALA A 291 -15.76 4.13 27.99
CA ALA A 291 -16.54 5.33 28.35
C ALA A 291 -16.48 5.61 29.87
N SER A 292 -16.58 4.58 30.70
CA SER A 292 -16.51 4.70 32.16
C SER A 292 -15.08 5.01 32.66
N LEU A 293 -14.05 4.49 31.97
CA LEU A 293 -12.64 4.72 32.30
C LEU A 293 -12.12 6.08 31.82
N GLN A 294 -12.72 6.65 30.76
CA GLN A 294 -12.28 7.94 30.21
C GLN A 294 -12.22 9.09 31.25
N PRO A 295 -13.19 9.29 32.16
CA PRO A 295 -13.10 10.32 33.19
C PRO A 295 -11.92 10.11 34.14
N LEU A 296 -11.55 8.85 34.43
CA LEU A 296 -10.40 8.51 35.30
C LEU A 296 -9.06 8.81 34.61
N VAL A 297 -8.98 8.52 33.28
CA VAL A 297 -7.81 8.91 32.47
C VAL A 297 -7.64 10.44 32.49
N ARG A 298 -8.73 11.20 32.31
CA ARG A 298 -8.69 12.67 32.38
C ARG A 298 -8.37 13.20 33.77
N GLU A 299 -8.79 12.50 34.84
CA GLU A 299 -8.41 12.84 36.19
C GLU A 299 -6.90 12.64 36.43
N ALA A 300 -6.35 11.51 35.98
CA ALA A 300 -4.92 11.26 36.05
C ALA A 300 -4.10 12.34 35.30
N GLU A 301 -4.59 12.79 34.16
CA GLU A 301 -4.00 13.89 33.39
C GLU A 301 -4.06 15.22 34.14
N ALA A 302 -5.24 15.58 34.65
CA ALA A 302 -5.47 16.84 35.34
C ALA A 302 -4.65 16.93 36.64
N ASP A 303 -4.43 15.79 37.28
CA ASP A 303 -3.63 15.67 38.52
C ASP A 303 -2.11 15.60 38.26
N GLY A 304 -1.68 15.54 36.99
CA GLY A 304 -0.29 15.49 36.59
C GLY A 304 0.40 14.15 36.90
N LEU A 305 -0.34 13.04 36.87
CA LEU A 305 0.23 11.71 37.07
C LEU A 305 1.17 11.35 35.90
N ALA A 306 2.10 10.42 36.14
CA ALA A 306 3.04 9.94 35.12
C ALA A 306 2.35 9.20 33.96
N GLY A 307 1.17 8.63 34.21
CA GLY A 307 0.38 7.90 33.25
C GLY A 307 -0.63 6.97 33.91
N ILE A 308 -1.01 5.93 33.15
CA ILE A 308 -1.96 4.90 33.60
C ILE A 308 -1.36 3.50 33.45
N GLY A 309 -1.91 2.55 34.26
CA GLY A 309 -1.76 1.11 34.08
C GLY A 309 -3.11 0.47 33.83
N LEU A 310 -3.21 -0.52 32.95
CA LEU A 310 -4.47 -1.24 32.70
C LEU A 310 -4.38 -2.71 33.07
N TRP A 311 -5.19 -3.15 34.01
CA TRP A 311 -5.45 -4.55 34.35
C TRP A 311 -6.71 -5.03 33.60
N ARG A 312 -6.62 -5.91 32.56
CA ARG A 312 -5.41 -6.32 31.84
C ARG A 312 -5.75 -6.49 30.36
N MET A 313 -4.73 -6.56 29.54
CA MET A 313 -4.89 -6.81 28.09
C MET A 313 -5.70 -8.09 27.81
N GLY A 314 -6.58 -8.01 26.83
CA GLY A 314 -7.48 -9.07 26.41
C GLY A 314 -8.79 -9.14 27.22
N LEU A 315 -8.96 -8.32 28.27
CA LEU A 315 -10.20 -8.19 29.02
C LEU A 315 -10.98 -6.91 28.70
N GLU A 316 -10.29 -5.88 28.18
CA GLU A 316 -10.76 -4.52 28.08
C GLU A 316 -11.64 -4.23 26.83
N ASP A 317 -12.29 -3.08 26.86
CA ASP A 317 -12.82 -2.39 25.69
C ASP A 317 -11.66 -1.70 24.95
N GLU A 318 -11.35 -2.13 23.72
CA GLU A 318 -10.23 -1.63 22.91
C GLU A 318 -10.24 -0.11 22.68
N GLY A 319 -11.41 0.53 22.75
CA GLY A 319 -11.54 2.00 22.68
C GLY A 319 -10.74 2.75 23.73
N LEU A 320 -10.35 2.10 24.85
CA LEU A 320 -9.55 2.68 25.90
C LEU A 320 -8.14 3.08 25.43
N TRP A 321 -7.51 2.26 24.60
CA TRP A 321 -6.13 2.53 24.11
C TRP A 321 -6.05 3.82 23.29
N GLN A 322 -7.08 4.09 22.47
CA GLN A 322 -7.18 5.33 21.70
C GLN A 322 -7.38 6.57 22.59
N ILE A 323 -8.08 6.42 23.74
CA ILE A 323 -8.26 7.51 24.71
C ILE A 323 -6.96 7.75 25.47
N ALA A 324 -6.27 6.70 25.88
CA ALA A 324 -5.03 6.77 26.65
C ALA A 324 -3.91 7.47 25.86
N SER A 325 -3.87 7.31 24.56
CA SER A 325 -2.91 7.96 23.64
C SER A 325 -3.26 9.39 23.24
N GLY A 326 -4.43 9.90 23.65
CA GLY A 326 -4.88 11.27 23.34
C GLY A 326 -5.34 11.47 21.90
N GLY A 327 -5.67 10.39 21.16
CA GLY A 327 -6.10 10.44 19.77
C GLY A 327 -7.57 10.82 19.59
N GLY A 328 -7.85 11.72 18.63
CA GLY A 328 -9.21 12.01 18.13
C GLY A 328 -10.14 12.82 19.05
N SER A 329 -11.38 13.01 18.61
CA SER A 329 -12.44 13.58 19.47
C SER A 329 -13.08 12.46 20.30
N VAL A 330 -13.11 12.60 21.61
CA VAL A 330 -13.62 11.59 22.55
C VAL A 330 -14.97 10.96 22.13
N PRO A 331 -16.01 11.72 21.73
CA PRO A 331 -17.28 11.13 21.31
C PRO A 331 -17.18 10.28 20.05
N ALA A 332 -16.33 10.66 19.09
CA ALA A 332 -16.18 9.90 17.87
C ALA A 332 -15.40 8.59 18.12
N THR A 333 -14.37 8.65 18.97
CA THR A 333 -13.57 7.48 19.37
C THR A 333 -14.41 6.45 20.13
N LEU A 334 -15.30 6.91 21.03
CA LEU A 334 -16.13 6.04 21.85
C LEU A 334 -17.43 5.56 21.20
N SER A 335 -17.82 6.10 20.06
CA SER A 335 -19.10 5.77 19.44
C SER A 335 -19.18 4.35 18.87
N GLY A 336 -18.09 3.81 18.37
CA GLY A 336 -17.99 2.44 17.85
C GLY A 336 -17.49 1.48 18.93
N ILE A 337 -17.98 0.25 18.91
CA ILE A 337 -17.58 -0.82 19.82
C ILE A 337 -17.20 -2.04 18.99
N THR A 338 -16.04 -2.58 19.22
CA THR A 338 -15.60 -3.88 18.71
C THR A 338 -15.39 -4.84 19.88
N ILE A 339 -15.55 -6.12 19.66
CA ILE A 339 -15.22 -7.15 20.64
C ILE A 339 -14.34 -8.20 19.99
N SER A 340 -13.50 -8.79 20.82
CA SER A 340 -12.60 -9.85 20.39
C SER A 340 -13.38 -11.06 19.87
N PRO A 341 -12.84 -11.75 18.89
CA PRO A 341 -13.41 -12.95 18.32
C PRO A 341 -13.47 -14.10 19.35
N THR A 342 -14.31 -15.10 19.09
CA THR A 342 -14.45 -16.28 19.96
C THR A 342 -14.28 -17.57 19.19
N LEU A 343 -13.58 -18.54 19.80
CA LEU A 343 -13.41 -19.90 19.29
C LEU A 343 -14.18 -20.86 20.18
N SER A 344 -14.93 -21.79 19.58
CA SER A 344 -15.73 -22.82 20.27
C SER A 344 -15.57 -24.17 19.57
N GLY A 345 -15.93 -25.25 20.25
CA GLY A 345 -15.84 -26.60 19.72
C GLY A 345 -14.48 -27.26 19.97
N GLN A 346 -14.27 -28.40 19.32
CA GLN A 346 -13.00 -29.12 19.27
C GLN A 346 -12.91 -29.87 17.95
N GLY A 347 -11.81 -29.77 17.23
CA GLY A 347 -11.62 -30.41 15.94
C GLY A 347 -10.49 -29.83 15.12
N GLU A 348 -10.35 -30.27 13.89
CA GLU A 348 -9.25 -29.94 13.01
C GLU A 348 -9.62 -28.91 11.92
N VAL A 349 -10.89 -28.47 11.88
CA VAL A 349 -11.36 -27.48 10.91
C VAL A 349 -12.14 -26.40 11.63
N ALA A 350 -11.62 -25.16 11.62
CA ALA A 350 -12.28 -24.01 12.21
C ALA A 350 -13.04 -23.21 11.15
N GLY A 351 -14.37 -23.11 11.32
CA GLY A 351 -15.25 -22.37 10.40
C GLY A 351 -15.98 -21.21 11.06
N VAL A 352 -16.36 -20.19 10.28
CA VAL A 352 -17.13 -19.04 10.76
C VAL A 352 -18.59 -19.43 10.97
N THR A 353 -19.10 -19.23 12.19
CA THR A 353 -20.53 -19.39 12.52
C THR A 353 -21.25 -18.05 12.55
N ALA A 354 -20.56 -16.96 12.87
CA ALA A 354 -21.11 -15.60 12.82
C ALA A 354 -20.05 -14.60 12.34
N LEU A 355 -20.48 -13.63 11.55
CA LEU A 355 -19.62 -12.52 11.09
C LEU A 355 -19.60 -11.38 12.12
N SER A 356 -18.46 -10.68 12.18
CA SER A 356 -18.31 -9.48 12.99
C SER A 356 -19.36 -8.41 12.61
N ARG A 357 -19.88 -7.77 13.62
CA ARG A 357 -20.75 -6.59 13.49
C ARG A 357 -20.40 -5.59 14.58
N PRO A 358 -19.95 -4.37 14.23
CA PRO A 358 -19.67 -3.35 15.24
C PRO A 358 -20.95 -2.98 16.00
N GLY A 359 -20.82 -2.77 17.29
CA GLY A 359 -21.83 -2.15 18.13
C GLY A 359 -21.65 -0.63 18.16
N HIS A 360 -22.66 0.07 18.68
CA HIS A 360 -22.62 1.51 18.83
C HIS A 360 -23.13 1.93 20.21
N ARG A 361 -22.52 2.98 20.75
CA ARG A 361 -22.96 3.67 21.95
C ARG A 361 -22.99 5.18 21.76
N ALA A 362 -23.82 5.86 22.51
CA ALA A 362 -23.87 7.31 22.62
C ALA A 362 -23.34 7.73 23.98
N VAL A 363 -22.38 8.64 24.00
CA VAL A 363 -21.81 9.20 25.23
C VAL A 363 -22.29 10.64 25.46
N THR A 364 -22.51 11.00 26.71
CA THR A 364 -22.80 12.36 27.15
C THR A 364 -21.55 12.93 27.82
N MET A 365 -21.13 14.09 27.37
CA MET A 365 -19.97 14.81 27.93
C MET A 365 -20.40 15.83 28.98
N ASP A 366 -19.49 16.23 29.86
CA ASP A 366 -19.66 17.36 30.73
C ASP A 366 -19.77 18.69 29.96
N ALA A 367 -20.05 19.79 30.65
CA ALA A 367 -20.23 21.12 30.04
C ALA A 367 -18.93 21.64 29.34
N ALA A 368 -17.78 21.15 29.75
CA ALA A 368 -16.48 21.48 29.13
C ALA A 368 -16.19 20.61 27.87
N GLY A 369 -16.93 19.52 27.67
CA GLY A 369 -16.69 18.57 26.60
C GLY A 369 -15.45 17.67 26.82
N ASP A 370 -15.00 17.52 28.06
CA ASP A 370 -13.76 16.86 28.44
C ASP A 370 -13.97 15.46 29.02
N ARG A 371 -15.02 15.28 29.85
CA ARG A 371 -15.28 14.04 30.58
C ARG A 371 -16.62 13.42 30.23
N VAL A 372 -16.67 12.10 30.12
CA VAL A 372 -17.91 11.35 29.98
C VAL A 372 -18.68 11.39 31.30
N THR A 373 -19.96 11.75 31.22
CA THR A 373 -20.89 11.81 32.37
C THR A 373 -22.09 10.89 32.21
N GLY A 374 -22.25 10.29 31.03
CA GLY A 374 -23.31 9.35 30.73
C GLY A 374 -23.04 8.58 29.47
N GLU A 375 -23.62 7.37 29.43
CA GLU A 375 -23.53 6.45 28.32
C GLU A 375 -24.85 5.75 28.06
N ARG A 376 -25.09 5.39 26.81
CA ARG A 376 -26.20 4.55 26.37
C ARG A 376 -25.77 3.70 25.19
N TYR A 377 -25.85 2.41 25.33
CA TYR A 377 -25.69 1.46 24.24
C TYR A 377 -26.87 1.56 23.24
N LEU A 378 -26.57 1.62 21.97
CA LEU A 378 -27.56 1.72 20.88
C LEU A 378 -27.79 0.36 20.23
N ASP A 379 -26.72 -0.37 19.98
CA ASP A 379 -26.71 -1.76 19.56
C ASP A 379 -25.45 -2.46 20.11
N LEU A 380 -25.57 -3.78 20.33
CA LEU A 380 -24.46 -4.57 20.84
C LEU A 380 -23.53 -5.02 19.70
N PRO A 381 -22.23 -5.06 19.96
CA PRO A 381 -21.29 -5.66 19.03
C PRO A 381 -21.50 -7.18 18.96
N ALA A 382 -21.18 -7.76 17.81
CA ALA A 382 -20.98 -9.19 17.66
C ALA A 382 -19.58 -9.43 17.12
N GLY A 383 -18.80 -10.26 17.80
CA GLY A 383 -17.49 -10.70 17.31
C GLY A 383 -17.63 -11.74 16.20
N VAL A 384 -16.53 -12.09 15.57
CA VAL A 384 -16.47 -13.29 14.74
C VAL A 384 -16.58 -14.50 15.67
N GLU A 385 -17.49 -15.40 15.38
CA GLU A 385 -17.57 -16.68 16.07
C GLU A 385 -17.01 -17.77 15.16
N LEU A 386 -15.96 -18.42 15.61
CA LEU A 386 -15.39 -19.61 14.99
C LEU A 386 -15.79 -20.85 15.74
N ARG A 387 -16.03 -21.92 14.99
CA ARG A 387 -16.31 -23.23 15.56
C ARG A 387 -15.38 -24.26 14.95
N GLU A 388 -14.64 -24.95 15.80
CA GLU A 388 -13.90 -26.14 15.42
C GLU A 388 -14.84 -27.32 15.20
N THR A 389 -14.62 -28.02 14.10
CA THR A 389 -15.39 -29.19 13.70
C THR A 389 -14.44 -30.39 13.54
N ALA A 390 -14.78 -31.48 14.21
CA ALA A 390 -13.98 -32.72 14.12
C ALA A 390 -14.29 -33.47 12.82
N ILE A 391 -13.31 -34.22 12.33
CA ILE A 391 -13.44 -35.19 11.26
C ILE A 391 -14.31 -36.36 11.78
N ARG A 392 -15.25 -36.81 10.96
CA ARG A 392 -16.16 -37.90 11.35
C ARG A 392 -15.43 -39.25 11.46
N GLN A 393 -15.73 -39.98 12.52
CA GLN A 393 -15.24 -41.36 12.69
C GLN A 393 -15.66 -42.24 11.50
N GLY A 394 -14.81 -43.17 11.11
CA GLY A 394 -14.98 -43.98 9.91
C GLY A 394 -14.45 -43.31 8.62
N THR A 395 -13.99 -42.04 8.71
CA THR A 395 -13.42 -41.31 7.59
C THR A 395 -11.99 -40.84 7.86
N VAL A 396 -11.21 -40.66 6.79
CA VAL A 396 -9.86 -40.08 6.81
C VAL A 396 -9.82 -39.01 5.71
N ALA A 397 -9.37 -37.82 6.05
CA ALA A 397 -9.14 -36.77 5.08
C ALA A 397 -7.66 -36.71 4.69
N LEU A 398 -7.29 -37.28 3.54
CA LEU A 398 -5.95 -37.06 3.00
C LEU A 398 -5.82 -35.65 2.44
N THR A 399 -4.76 -34.94 2.84
CA THR A 399 -4.46 -33.59 2.37
C THR A 399 -3.06 -33.53 1.74
N PHE A 400 -2.93 -32.74 0.67
CA PHE A 400 -1.68 -32.54 -0.05
C PHE A 400 -1.40 -31.06 -0.15
N ASP A 401 -0.24 -30.62 0.37
CA ASP A 401 0.19 -29.23 0.41
C ASP A 401 1.30 -28.94 -0.60
N ASP A 402 1.59 -27.67 -0.86
CA ASP A 402 2.67 -27.13 -1.70
C ASP A 402 2.52 -27.32 -3.22
N GLY A 403 1.48 -27.99 -3.67
CA GLY A 403 1.26 -28.20 -5.11
C GLY A 403 0.61 -27.02 -5.86
N PRO A 404 0.33 -27.19 -7.14
CA PRO A 404 0.63 -28.39 -7.95
C PRO A 404 2.07 -28.45 -8.47
N ASP A 405 2.71 -29.62 -8.47
CA ASP A 405 3.98 -29.89 -9.15
C ASP A 405 3.74 -30.82 -10.36
N PRO A 406 4.14 -30.42 -11.59
CA PRO A 406 3.86 -31.20 -12.80
C PRO A 406 4.52 -32.58 -12.82
N ARG A 407 5.48 -32.86 -11.92
CA ARG A 407 6.13 -34.17 -11.79
C ARG A 407 5.39 -35.11 -10.86
N TRP A 408 4.84 -34.59 -9.75
CA TRP A 408 4.32 -35.38 -8.65
C TRP A 408 2.79 -35.40 -8.59
N THR A 409 2.14 -34.26 -8.71
CA THR A 409 0.68 -34.13 -8.65
C THR A 409 -0.05 -35.07 -9.62
N PRO A 410 0.35 -35.20 -10.92
CA PRO A 410 -0.32 -36.13 -11.83
C PRO A 410 -0.25 -37.59 -11.39
N ARG A 411 0.86 -38.03 -10.77
CA ARG A 411 1.05 -39.39 -10.28
C ARG A 411 0.20 -39.69 -9.06
N ILE A 412 0.09 -38.70 -8.15
CA ILE A 412 -0.77 -38.76 -6.97
C ILE A 412 -2.22 -38.91 -7.40
N LEU A 413 -2.69 -38.07 -8.35
CA LEU A 413 -4.03 -38.15 -8.91
C LEU A 413 -4.32 -39.51 -9.58
N ASP A 414 -3.37 -40.07 -10.33
CA ASP A 414 -3.50 -41.41 -10.93
C ASP A 414 -3.70 -42.49 -9.87
N ILE A 415 -2.94 -42.40 -8.75
CA ILE A 415 -3.04 -43.38 -7.65
C ILE A 415 -4.40 -43.20 -6.92
N LEU A 416 -4.81 -41.97 -6.58
CA LEU A 416 -6.11 -41.69 -5.95
C LEU A 416 -7.25 -42.25 -6.80
N ARG A 417 -7.24 -42.02 -8.10
CA ARG A 417 -8.22 -42.53 -9.05
C ARG A 417 -8.25 -44.09 -9.08
N GLN A 418 -7.07 -44.72 -9.04
CA GLN A 418 -6.92 -46.19 -9.03
C GLN A 418 -7.58 -46.81 -7.78
N TYR A 419 -7.49 -46.14 -6.63
CA TYR A 419 -8.04 -46.59 -5.37
C TYR A 419 -9.45 -46.03 -5.09
N HIS A 420 -10.06 -45.31 -6.06
CA HIS A 420 -11.34 -44.62 -5.89
C HIS A 420 -11.38 -43.70 -4.67
N ALA A 421 -10.23 -43.12 -4.31
CA ALA A 421 -10.07 -42.18 -3.21
C ALA A 421 -10.10 -40.74 -3.72
N ARG A 422 -10.59 -39.81 -2.86
CA ARG A 422 -10.58 -38.38 -3.12
C ARG A 422 -9.90 -37.66 -1.95
N ALA A 423 -9.21 -36.57 -2.26
CA ALA A 423 -8.38 -35.85 -1.31
C ALA A 423 -8.62 -34.33 -1.44
N THR A 424 -8.07 -33.56 -0.50
CA THR A 424 -8.01 -32.08 -0.56
C THR A 424 -6.60 -31.64 -0.89
N PHE A 425 -6.44 -30.73 -1.86
CA PHE A 425 -5.18 -30.15 -2.28
C PHE A 425 -5.11 -28.68 -1.89
N PHE A 426 -4.21 -28.33 -0.97
CA PHE A 426 -3.92 -26.96 -0.59
C PHE A 426 -2.86 -26.39 -1.53
N VAL A 427 -3.30 -25.61 -2.52
CA VAL A 427 -2.45 -25.21 -3.63
C VAL A 427 -1.79 -23.84 -3.39
N ILE A 428 -0.50 -23.74 -3.70
CA ILE A 428 0.23 -22.49 -3.76
C ILE A 428 -0.18 -21.74 -5.03
N GLY A 429 -0.73 -20.53 -4.89
CA GLY A 429 -1.28 -19.76 -6.01
C GLY A 429 -0.29 -19.54 -7.15
N SER A 430 0.99 -19.31 -6.85
CA SER A 430 2.03 -19.11 -7.86
C SER A 430 2.32 -20.38 -8.67
N GLN A 431 2.21 -21.57 -8.06
CA GLN A 431 2.33 -22.87 -8.75
C GLN A 431 1.07 -23.20 -9.55
N ALA A 432 -0.08 -22.97 -8.93
CA ALA A 432 -1.39 -23.13 -9.53
C ALA A 432 -1.57 -22.28 -10.81
N ALA A 433 -1.06 -21.06 -10.81
CA ALA A 433 -1.10 -20.15 -11.97
C ALA A 433 -0.22 -20.64 -13.13
N GLN A 434 0.83 -21.43 -12.85
CA GLN A 434 1.68 -22.04 -13.88
C GLN A 434 1.07 -23.31 -14.46
N HIS A 435 0.26 -24.04 -13.68
CA HIS A 435 -0.32 -25.33 -14.03
C HIS A 435 -1.84 -25.38 -13.80
N PRO A 436 -2.65 -24.48 -14.39
CA PRO A 436 -4.09 -24.44 -14.20
C PRO A 436 -4.80 -25.71 -14.66
N GLU A 437 -4.21 -26.45 -15.64
CA GLU A 437 -4.71 -27.75 -16.10
C GLU A 437 -4.71 -28.80 -15.00
N LEU A 438 -3.80 -28.73 -14.01
CA LEU A 438 -3.77 -29.67 -12.89
C LEU A 438 -4.90 -29.38 -11.91
N LEU A 439 -5.25 -28.11 -11.66
CA LEU A 439 -6.41 -27.74 -10.85
C LEU A 439 -7.71 -28.20 -11.50
N GLN A 440 -7.83 -28.03 -12.81
CA GLN A 440 -8.98 -28.53 -13.59
C GLN A 440 -9.11 -30.05 -13.44
N ARG A 441 -8.00 -30.78 -13.51
CA ARG A 441 -7.96 -32.22 -13.32
C ARG A 441 -8.32 -32.64 -11.90
N MET A 442 -7.76 -31.96 -10.86
CA MET A 442 -8.11 -32.21 -9.45
C MET A 442 -9.60 -32.12 -9.27
N TYR A 443 -10.20 -30.99 -9.69
CA TYR A 443 -11.63 -30.74 -9.54
C TYR A 443 -12.49 -31.73 -10.36
N ALA A 444 -12.12 -31.99 -11.61
CA ALA A 444 -12.86 -32.93 -12.48
C ALA A 444 -12.85 -34.38 -11.98
N GLU A 445 -11.79 -34.80 -11.26
CA GLU A 445 -11.69 -36.13 -10.64
C GLU A 445 -12.34 -36.16 -9.23
N GLY A 446 -13.01 -35.07 -8.80
CA GLY A 446 -13.77 -34.99 -7.54
C GLY A 446 -12.93 -34.70 -6.31
N ASN A 447 -11.68 -34.30 -6.48
CA ASN A 447 -10.86 -33.80 -5.38
C ASN A 447 -11.24 -32.36 -5.06
N GLU A 448 -10.97 -31.92 -3.84
CA GLU A 448 -11.17 -30.55 -3.38
C GLU A 448 -9.89 -29.73 -3.58
N VAL A 449 -10.03 -28.50 -4.06
CA VAL A 449 -8.92 -27.55 -4.22
C VAL A 449 -9.08 -26.43 -3.21
N ALA A 450 -8.08 -26.26 -2.36
CA ALA A 450 -8.08 -25.33 -1.24
C ALA A 450 -6.90 -24.33 -1.36
N ASN A 451 -6.96 -23.27 -0.60
CA ASN A 451 -6.00 -22.16 -0.65
C ASN A 451 -4.82 -22.39 0.31
N HIS A 452 -3.56 -22.23 -0.20
CA HIS A 452 -2.34 -22.32 0.60
C HIS A 452 -1.43 -21.10 0.40
N THR A 453 -2.05 -19.91 0.34
CA THR A 453 -1.40 -18.63 0.00
C THR A 453 -0.87 -18.58 -1.44
N TYR A 454 -0.40 -17.39 -1.87
CA TYR A 454 0.11 -17.21 -3.23
C TYR A 454 1.61 -17.51 -3.35
N THR A 455 2.42 -17.07 -2.37
CA THR A 455 3.88 -17.20 -2.40
C THR A 455 4.45 -18.22 -1.43
N HIS A 456 3.63 -18.81 -0.53
CA HIS A 456 4.09 -19.67 0.56
C HIS A 456 5.14 -19.01 1.46
N ALA A 457 4.93 -17.73 1.81
CA ALA A 457 5.88 -16.96 2.60
C ALA A 457 5.83 -17.35 4.09
N ALA A 458 7.00 -17.54 4.71
CA ALA A 458 7.13 -17.94 6.11
C ALA A 458 6.83 -16.79 7.11
N ASP A 459 6.77 -15.53 6.63
CA ASP A 459 6.56 -14.35 7.44
C ASP A 459 5.12 -13.80 7.37
N LEU A 460 4.19 -14.60 6.86
CA LEU A 460 2.81 -14.17 6.62
C LEU A 460 2.03 -13.90 7.90
N GLU A 461 2.33 -14.62 8.98
CA GLU A 461 1.73 -14.44 10.30
C GLU A 461 1.98 -13.03 10.87
N HIS A 462 3.12 -12.43 10.52
CA HIS A 462 3.50 -11.09 10.94
C HIS A 462 3.36 -10.02 9.84
N ALA A 463 2.75 -10.40 8.71
CA ALA A 463 2.59 -9.50 7.59
C ALA A 463 1.44 -8.51 7.85
N PRO A 464 1.55 -7.26 7.36
CA PRO A 464 0.42 -6.33 7.39
C PRO A 464 -0.83 -6.95 6.78
N GLY A 465 -2.01 -6.75 7.37
CA GLY A 465 -3.27 -7.39 6.96
C GLY A 465 -3.60 -7.23 5.47
N TRP A 466 -3.21 -6.12 4.82
CA TRP A 466 -3.38 -5.95 3.38
C TRP A 466 -2.55 -6.94 2.55
N ARG A 467 -1.32 -7.31 3.00
CA ARG A 467 -0.46 -8.28 2.31
C ARG A 467 -1.05 -9.68 2.44
N PHE A 468 -1.51 -10.03 3.64
CA PHE A 468 -2.18 -11.30 3.90
C PHE A 468 -3.44 -11.45 3.03
N SER A 469 -4.32 -10.45 3.03
CA SER A 469 -5.52 -10.43 2.18
C SER A 469 -5.20 -10.54 0.68
N LEU A 470 -4.08 -9.98 0.24
CA LEU A 470 -3.64 -10.06 -1.16
C LEU A 470 -3.19 -11.48 -1.51
N GLU A 471 -2.42 -12.15 -0.65
CA GLU A 471 -1.97 -13.54 -0.82
C GLU A 471 -3.16 -14.50 -1.01
N LEU A 472 -4.16 -14.40 -0.13
CA LEU A 472 -5.37 -15.21 -0.21
C LEU A 472 -6.19 -14.91 -1.47
N SER A 473 -6.43 -13.62 -1.74
CA SER A 473 -7.26 -13.20 -2.88
C SER A 473 -6.64 -13.58 -4.22
N MET A 474 -5.32 -13.53 -4.36
CA MET A 474 -4.65 -13.91 -5.61
C MET A 474 -4.77 -15.41 -5.85
N THR A 475 -4.56 -16.24 -4.84
CA THR A 475 -4.73 -17.70 -4.95
C THR A 475 -6.17 -18.07 -5.28
N GLN A 476 -7.13 -17.45 -4.59
CA GLN A 476 -8.56 -17.64 -4.87
C GLN A 476 -8.91 -17.38 -6.33
N ARG A 477 -8.43 -16.27 -6.90
CA ARG A 477 -8.68 -15.96 -8.32
C ARG A 477 -8.07 -16.94 -9.28
N VAL A 478 -6.91 -17.51 -8.95
CA VAL A 478 -6.31 -18.59 -9.76
C VAL A 478 -7.18 -19.85 -9.71
N ILE A 479 -7.66 -20.25 -8.52
CA ILE A 479 -8.55 -21.39 -8.35
C ILE A 479 -9.86 -21.17 -9.12
N GLU A 480 -10.48 -20.01 -8.95
CA GLU A 480 -11.73 -19.64 -9.65
C GLU A 480 -11.60 -19.66 -11.17
N ALA A 481 -10.49 -19.11 -11.69
CA ALA A 481 -10.25 -19.10 -13.12
C ALA A 481 -9.99 -20.49 -13.70
N ALA A 482 -9.32 -21.38 -12.95
CA ALA A 482 -9.02 -22.73 -13.39
C ALA A 482 -10.24 -23.66 -13.29
N THR A 483 -10.99 -23.59 -12.20
CA THR A 483 -12.05 -24.56 -11.87
C THR A 483 -13.47 -24.04 -12.11
N GLY A 484 -13.65 -22.72 -12.15
CA GLY A 484 -14.97 -22.07 -12.16
C GLY A 484 -15.64 -22.04 -10.78
N HIS A 485 -14.92 -22.43 -9.72
CA HIS A 485 -15.42 -22.55 -8.34
C HIS A 485 -14.49 -21.85 -7.36
N SER A 486 -15.03 -21.29 -6.28
CA SER A 486 -14.29 -20.67 -5.20
C SER A 486 -13.86 -21.71 -4.19
N ALA A 487 -12.65 -21.62 -3.64
CA ALA A 487 -12.22 -22.39 -2.48
C ALA A 487 -12.81 -21.81 -1.19
N THR A 488 -13.22 -22.65 -0.26
CA THR A 488 -13.66 -22.24 1.08
C THR A 488 -12.74 -22.73 2.18
N LEU A 489 -11.79 -23.62 1.86
CA LEU A 489 -10.78 -24.10 2.80
C LEU A 489 -9.45 -23.38 2.58
N PHE A 490 -8.77 -23.14 3.68
CA PHE A 490 -7.44 -22.56 3.76
C PHE A 490 -6.55 -23.34 4.74
N ARG A 491 -5.26 -23.45 4.49
CA ARG A 491 -4.26 -23.92 5.45
C ARG A 491 -3.08 -22.96 5.47
N TYR A 492 -2.56 -22.66 6.67
CA TYR A 492 -1.36 -21.86 6.84
C TYR A 492 -0.11 -22.60 6.34
N PRO A 493 0.80 -21.92 5.63
CA PRO A 493 2.14 -22.46 5.37
C PRO A 493 2.89 -22.74 6.69
N TYR A 494 3.64 -23.84 6.71
CA TYR A 494 4.49 -24.25 7.84
C TYR A 494 3.77 -24.58 9.15
N SER A 495 2.44 -24.65 9.16
CA SER A 495 1.65 -25.00 10.33
C SER A 495 0.87 -26.29 10.12
N ASP A 496 0.93 -27.16 11.11
CA ASP A 496 0.24 -28.45 11.13
C ASP A 496 -0.93 -28.52 12.13
N SER A 497 -1.11 -27.51 12.99
CA SER A 497 -2.13 -27.56 14.05
C SER A 497 -2.86 -26.23 14.23
N LEU A 498 -4.20 -26.31 14.39
CA LEU A 498 -5.04 -25.17 14.82
C LEU A 498 -4.78 -24.78 16.29
N SER A 499 -4.27 -25.72 17.08
CA SER A 499 -3.99 -25.56 18.50
C SER A 499 -2.54 -25.16 18.79
N ASP A 500 -1.74 -24.79 17.78
CA ASP A 500 -0.41 -24.24 18.02
C ASP A 500 -0.55 -22.88 18.72
N PRO A 501 -0.10 -22.75 19.98
CA PRO A 501 -0.17 -21.48 20.70
C PRO A 501 0.63 -20.35 20.05
N SER A 502 1.53 -20.70 19.11
CA SER A 502 2.30 -19.74 18.32
C SER A 502 1.51 -19.12 17.14
N GLN A 503 0.38 -19.74 16.77
CA GLN A 503 -0.53 -19.21 15.76
C GLN A 503 -1.66 -18.45 16.44
N GLU A 504 -1.56 -17.16 16.33
CA GLU A 504 -2.46 -16.21 16.95
C GLU A 504 -3.91 -16.42 16.49
N ASN A 505 -4.82 -16.48 17.46
CA ASN A 505 -6.25 -16.45 17.21
C ASN A 505 -6.64 -15.33 16.21
N GLU A 506 -5.94 -14.21 16.20
CA GLU A 506 -6.20 -13.08 15.29
C GLU A 506 -5.96 -13.41 13.82
N SER A 507 -4.92 -14.15 13.48
CA SER A 507 -4.68 -14.56 12.09
C SER A 507 -5.76 -15.53 11.59
N LEU A 508 -6.26 -16.40 12.46
CA LEU A 508 -7.39 -17.29 12.21
C LEU A 508 -8.67 -16.49 11.89
N PHE A 509 -8.90 -15.41 12.64
CA PHE A 509 -10.07 -14.55 12.44
C PHE A 509 -9.95 -13.72 11.16
N GLN A 510 -8.78 -13.23 10.81
CA GLN A 510 -8.57 -12.51 9.54
C GLN A 510 -8.85 -13.40 8.31
N VAL A 511 -8.51 -14.69 8.37
CA VAL A 511 -8.83 -15.68 7.33
C VAL A 511 -10.33 -15.91 7.27
N ALA A 512 -10.93 -16.10 8.42
CA ALA A 512 -12.36 -16.35 8.58
C ALA A 512 -13.23 -15.19 8.09
N GLU A 513 -12.83 -13.93 8.35
CA GLU A 513 -13.48 -12.73 7.81
C GLU A 513 -13.48 -12.68 6.27
N GLN A 514 -12.53 -13.33 5.62
CA GLN A 514 -12.48 -13.47 4.16
C GLN A 514 -13.33 -14.64 3.64
N GLY A 515 -14.02 -15.37 4.53
CA GLY A 515 -14.95 -16.43 4.19
C GLY A 515 -14.30 -17.81 4.05
N TYR A 516 -13.10 -18.02 4.59
CA TYR A 516 -12.45 -19.32 4.61
C TYR A 516 -12.67 -20.05 5.94
N GLN A 517 -12.70 -21.38 5.85
CA GLN A 517 -12.50 -22.28 6.97
C GLN A 517 -11.01 -22.65 7.02
N VAL A 518 -10.43 -22.69 8.21
CA VAL A 518 -9.02 -23.04 8.41
C VAL A 518 -8.92 -24.51 8.75
N ALA A 519 -8.13 -25.25 7.99
CA ALA A 519 -7.88 -26.68 8.20
C ALA A 519 -6.49 -26.92 8.79
N GLY A 520 -6.45 -27.53 9.98
CA GLY A 520 -5.25 -28.09 10.57
C GLY A 520 -4.94 -29.50 10.06
N SER A 521 -4.01 -30.21 10.74
CA SER A 521 -3.75 -31.63 10.51
C SER A 521 -3.65 -32.39 11.83
N GLY A 522 -4.35 -33.52 11.92
CA GLY A 522 -4.25 -34.41 13.08
C GLY A 522 -3.06 -35.35 13.03
N VAL A 523 -2.62 -35.71 11.82
CA VAL A 523 -1.48 -36.60 11.58
C VAL A 523 -0.52 -35.99 10.57
N ASP A 524 0.66 -35.51 11.03
CA ASP A 524 1.76 -35.13 10.14
C ASP A 524 2.64 -36.34 9.82
N THR A 525 2.73 -36.67 8.53
CA THR A 525 3.59 -37.76 8.05
C THR A 525 5.06 -37.38 7.98
N GLN A 526 5.38 -36.10 8.01
CA GLN A 526 6.70 -35.51 7.79
C GLN A 526 7.36 -36.02 6.49
N ASP A 527 6.57 -36.25 5.45
CA ASP A 527 7.04 -36.75 4.15
C ASP A 527 8.00 -35.76 3.46
N TRP A 528 7.87 -34.49 3.78
CA TRP A 528 8.75 -33.40 3.33
C TRP A 528 10.22 -33.60 3.77
N THR A 529 10.47 -34.29 4.90
CA THR A 529 11.82 -34.65 5.37
C THR A 529 12.44 -35.82 4.62
N ARG A 530 11.65 -36.55 3.81
CA ARG A 530 12.03 -37.74 3.04
C ARG A 530 12.54 -38.89 3.91
N PRO A 531 11.77 -39.29 4.92
CA PRO A 531 12.22 -40.31 5.89
C PRO A 531 12.15 -41.75 5.36
N GLY A 532 11.66 -41.96 4.15
CA GLY A 532 11.42 -43.28 3.52
C GLY A 532 9.93 -43.64 3.47
N ALA A 533 9.49 -44.27 2.36
CA ALA A 533 8.09 -44.59 2.11
C ALA A 533 7.46 -45.48 3.23
N ALA A 534 8.23 -46.36 3.86
CA ALA A 534 7.78 -47.20 4.96
C ALA A 534 7.42 -46.37 6.22
N LEU A 535 8.24 -45.36 6.57
CA LEU A 535 7.98 -44.44 7.70
C LEU A 535 6.81 -43.54 7.43
N ILE A 536 6.70 -42.96 6.23
CA ILE A 536 5.55 -42.15 5.79
C ILE A 536 4.26 -42.99 5.96
N THR A 537 4.27 -44.23 5.44
CA THR A 537 3.14 -45.13 5.57
C THR A 537 2.82 -45.44 7.05
N GLY A 538 3.85 -45.71 7.87
CA GLY A 538 3.70 -45.99 9.30
C GLY A 538 3.04 -44.84 10.06
N ARG A 539 3.49 -43.61 9.85
CA ARG A 539 2.94 -42.40 10.47
C ARG A 539 1.50 -42.12 10.00
N ALA A 540 1.25 -42.16 8.69
CA ALA A 540 -0.10 -42.01 8.14
C ALA A 540 -1.14 -43.01 8.69
N LEU A 541 -0.70 -44.14 9.20
CA LEU A 541 -1.56 -45.22 9.73
C LEU A 541 -1.55 -45.33 11.26
N ALA A 542 -0.85 -44.44 11.97
CA ALA A 542 -0.70 -44.51 13.43
C ALA A 542 -2.06 -44.40 14.13
N ASP A 543 -2.84 -43.37 13.82
CA ASP A 543 -4.21 -43.16 14.32
C ASP A 543 -4.99 -42.25 13.34
N PRO A 544 -5.38 -42.78 12.16
CA PRO A 544 -5.94 -41.94 11.11
C PRO A 544 -7.48 -41.80 11.18
N ASP A 545 -8.17 -42.61 12.02
CA ASP A 545 -9.64 -42.61 12.05
C ASP A 545 -10.20 -41.33 12.68
N GLY A 546 -10.98 -40.59 11.91
CA GLY A 546 -11.50 -39.29 12.32
C GLY A 546 -10.45 -38.18 12.32
N GLN A 547 -9.44 -38.24 11.44
CA GLN A 547 -8.33 -37.30 11.38
C GLN A 547 -8.02 -36.83 9.94
N THR A 548 -7.40 -35.67 9.84
CA THR A 548 -6.69 -35.25 8.63
C THR A 548 -5.28 -35.82 8.63
N VAL A 549 -4.82 -36.28 7.48
CA VAL A 549 -3.45 -36.79 7.28
C VAL A 549 -2.72 -35.87 6.29
N LEU A 550 -1.66 -35.23 6.76
CA LEU A 550 -0.85 -34.29 5.99
C LEU A 550 0.20 -35.01 5.15
N LEU A 551 0.18 -34.73 3.88
CA LEU A 551 1.15 -35.13 2.86
C LEU A 551 1.45 -33.91 1.98
N HIS A 552 2.43 -34.03 1.07
CA HIS A 552 2.78 -32.94 0.15
C HIS A 552 2.85 -33.46 -1.29
N ASP A 553 2.35 -32.68 -2.26
CA ASP A 553 2.46 -32.95 -3.70
C ASP A 553 3.37 -31.94 -4.44
N GLY A 554 3.91 -30.95 -3.69
CA GLY A 554 4.85 -29.93 -4.17
C GLY A 554 5.99 -29.66 -3.20
N GLY A 555 6.71 -28.55 -3.40
CA GLY A 555 7.79 -28.12 -2.50
C GLY A 555 9.06 -28.95 -2.52
N GLY A 556 9.28 -29.84 -3.52
CA GLY A 556 10.52 -30.59 -3.66
C GLY A 556 10.37 -31.98 -4.29
N ASP A 557 11.26 -32.93 -3.89
CA ASP A 557 11.20 -34.30 -4.35
C ASP A 557 10.21 -35.12 -3.50
N ARG A 558 9.07 -35.49 -4.07
CA ARG A 558 7.96 -36.25 -3.45
C ARG A 558 7.88 -37.69 -3.93
N SER A 559 9.00 -38.23 -4.42
CA SER A 559 9.07 -39.64 -4.89
C SER A 559 8.67 -40.62 -3.81
N GLN A 560 9.05 -40.37 -2.55
CA GLN A 560 8.72 -41.24 -1.41
C GLN A 560 7.24 -41.13 -1.00
N THR A 561 6.63 -39.97 -1.13
CA THR A 561 5.19 -39.78 -0.94
C THR A 561 4.41 -40.57 -1.98
N VAL A 562 4.77 -40.46 -3.26
CA VAL A 562 4.17 -41.23 -4.36
C VAL A 562 4.35 -42.75 -4.13
N GLU A 563 5.51 -43.21 -3.65
CA GLU A 563 5.78 -44.63 -3.33
C GLU A 563 4.96 -45.13 -2.13
N ALA A 564 4.77 -44.29 -1.10
CA ALA A 564 4.01 -44.64 0.10
C ALA A 564 2.48 -44.71 -0.12
N LEU A 565 1.95 -43.85 -0.99
CA LEU A 565 0.49 -43.59 -1.14
C LEU A 565 -0.31 -44.84 -1.46
N PRO A 566 0.08 -45.75 -2.38
CA PRO A 566 -0.65 -47.03 -2.61
C PRO A 566 -0.77 -47.87 -1.35
N GLY A 567 0.33 -47.97 -0.55
CA GLY A 567 0.35 -48.73 0.70
C GLY A 567 -0.53 -48.10 1.79
N ILE A 568 -0.63 -46.78 1.86
CA ILE A 568 -1.53 -46.06 2.75
C ILE A 568 -2.98 -46.37 2.38
N LEU A 569 -3.37 -46.12 1.13
CA LEU A 569 -4.74 -46.29 0.64
C LEU A 569 -5.24 -47.72 0.81
N ALA A 570 -4.44 -48.72 0.41
CA ALA A 570 -4.79 -50.15 0.56
C ALA A 570 -5.07 -50.50 2.03
N ARG A 571 -4.27 -50.01 2.99
CA ARG A 571 -4.43 -50.34 4.41
C ARG A 571 -5.56 -49.56 5.07
N LEU A 572 -5.85 -48.32 4.66
CA LEU A 572 -7.02 -47.61 5.12
C LEU A 572 -8.31 -48.29 4.67
N GLN A 573 -8.39 -48.71 3.40
CA GLN A 573 -9.51 -49.49 2.88
C GLN A 573 -9.67 -50.84 3.60
N ALA A 574 -8.55 -51.57 3.89
CA ALA A 574 -8.59 -52.79 4.66
C ALA A 574 -9.07 -52.63 6.10
N ARG A 575 -8.96 -51.44 6.68
CA ARG A 575 -9.52 -51.06 7.98
C ARG A 575 -10.99 -50.57 7.88
N GLY A 576 -11.57 -50.54 6.68
CA GLY A 576 -12.92 -50.03 6.44
C GLY A 576 -13.08 -48.53 6.51
N LEU A 577 -11.97 -47.77 6.51
CA LEU A 577 -11.98 -46.30 6.56
C LEU A 577 -12.17 -45.71 5.16
N GLN A 578 -13.05 -44.72 5.06
CA GLN A 578 -13.33 -44.00 3.81
C GLN A 578 -12.38 -42.82 3.65
N VAL A 579 -11.69 -42.76 2.53
CA VAL A 579 -10.82 -41.62 2.20
C VAL A 579 -11.63 -40.61 1.38
N VAL A 580 -11.91 -39.45 1.99
CA VAL A 580 -12.77 -38.39 1.44
C VAL A 580 -12.11 -37.01 1.58
N PRO A 581 -12.52 -35.99 0.82
CA PRO A 581 -12.06 -34.61 1.03
C PRO A 581 -12.41 -34.09 2.43
N VAL A 582 -11.70 -33.07 2.91
CA VAL A 582 -11.88 -32.45 4.24
C VAL A 582 -13.32 -32.01 4.46
N SER A 583 -13.90 -31.27 3.50
CA SER A 583 -15.28 -30.80 3.62
C SER A 583 -16.29 -31.94 3.78
N GLU A 584 -16.14 -33.00 3.00
CA GLU A 584 -17.00 -34.19 3.13
C GLU A 584 -16.78 -34.90 4.47
N ALA A 585 -15.54 -34.94 4.96
CA ALA A 585 -15.19 -35.53 6.26
C ALA A 585 -15.82 -34.79 7.45
N ILE A 586 -15.97 -33.47 7.38
CA ILE A 586 -16.72 -32.69 8.39
C ILE A 586 -18.23 -32.66 8.16
N GLY A 587 -18.74 -33.24 7.07
CA GLY A 587 -20.14 -33.35 6.77
C GLY A 587 -20.73 -32.30 5.85
N GLU A 588 -19.90 -31.52 5.21
CA GLU A 588 -20.34 -30.55 4.22
C GLU A 588 -20.52 -31.18 2.83
N SER A 589 -21.37 -30.56 2.03
CA SER A 589 -21.53 -30.98 0.64
C SER A 589 -20.45 -30.34 -0.28
N PRO A 590 -20.06 -30.99 -1.38
CA PRO A 590 -19.11 -30.40 -2.34
C PRO A 590 -19.52 -29.03 -2.89
N ALA A 591 -20.84 -28.76 -2.96
CA ALA A 591 -21.35 -27.46 -3.41
C ALA A 591 -21.14 -26.32 -2.38
N VAL A 592 -21.00 -26.66 -1.09
CA VAL A 592 -20.65 -25.73 -0.01
C VAL A 592 -19.14 -25.52 0.02
N ALA A 593 -18.37 -26.60 -0.12
CA ALA A 593 -16.93 -26.59 -0.10
C ALA A 593 -16.31 -25.82 -1.27
N MET A 594 -16.86 -25.99 -2.46
CA MET A 594 -16.42 -25.28 -3.67
C MET A 594 -17.63 -24.70 -4.40
N PRO A 595 -18.22 -23.60 -3.91
CA PRO A 595 -19.36 -22.96 -4.56
C PRO A 595 -18.95 -22.37 -5.92
N PRO A 596 -19.90 -22.25 -6.88
CA PRO A 596 -19.64 -21.58 -8.15
C PRO A 596 -19.10 -20.16 -7.92
N ALA A 597 -18.06 -19.80 -8.62
CA ALA A 597 -17.45 -18.47 -8.52
C ALA A 597 -18.49 -17.38 -8.85
N ARG A 598 -18.64 -16.38 -7.98
CA ARG A 598 -19.48 -15.20 -8.26
C ARG A 598 -18.84 -14.45 -9.42
N GLN A 599 -19.62 -14.17 -10.48
CA GLN A 599 -19.13 -13.54 -11.71
C GLN A 599 -18.33 -12.28 -11.40
N PRO A 600 -17.02 -12.26 -11.66
CA PRO A 600 -16.18 -11.08 -11.52
C PRO A 600 -16.09 -10.32 -12.83
N GLY A 601 -15.48 -9.15 -12.79
CA GLY A 601 -15.17 -8.41 -14.00
C GLY A 601 -14.16 -9.14 -14.88
N VAL A 602 -14.66 -10.09 -15.66
CA VAL A 602 -13.93 -11.06 -16.56
C VAL A 602 -12.70 -10.46 -17.25
N PHE A 603 -12.71 -9.17 -17.55
CA PHE A 603 -11.59 -8.49 -18.23
C PHE A 603 -10.39 -8.23 -17.29
N LEU A 604 -10.63 -7.87 -16.03
CA LEU A 604 -9.54 -7.58 -15.09
C LEU A 604 -8.86 -8.88 -14.63
N ASP A 605 -9.64 -9.94 -14.46
CA ASP A 605 -9.15 -11.26 -14.06
C ASP A 605 -8.33 -11.90 -15.17
N TRP A 606 -8.77 -11.81 -16.43
CA TRP A 606 -7.98 -12.21 -17.60
C TRP A 606 -6.69 -11.39 -17.76
N LEU A 607 -6.72 -10.10 -17.42
CA LEU A 607 -5.52 -9.25 -17.46
C LEU A 607 -4.51 -9.64 -16.36
N VAL A 608 -5.00 -9.90 -15.16
CA VAL A 608 -4.17 -10.34 -14.02
C VAL A 608 -3.62 -11.73 -14.26
N LEU A 609 -4.49 -12.69 -14.62
CA LEU A 609 -4.08 -14.07 -14.93
C LEU A 609 -3.19 -14.16 -16.17
N GLY A 610 -3.49 -13.40 -17.21
CA GLY A 610 -2.63 -13.30 -18.40
C GLY A 610 -1.25 -12.72 -18.07
N THR A 611 -1.17 -11.79 -17.13
CA THR A 611 0.10 -11.22 -16.66
C THR A 611 0.85 -12.22 -15.80
N ILE A 612 0.18 -12.94 -14.92
CA ILE A 612 0.75 -13.98 -14.06
C ILE A 612 1.17 -15.20 -14.88
N TRP A 613 0.33 -15.64 -15.83
CA TRP A 613 0.67 -16.72 -16.76
C TRP A 613 1.86 -16.35 -17.66
N ALA A 614 1.90 -15.12 -18.17
CA ALA A 614 3.04 -14.60 -18.91
C ALA A 614 4.29 -14.48 -18.04
N ALA A 615 4.16 -14.17 -16.77
CA ALA A 615 5.27 -14.16 -15.80
C ALA A 615 5.74 -15.59 -15.45
N GLY A 616 4.85 -16.56 -15.37
CA GLY A 616 5.16 -17.96 -15.06
C GLY A 616 5.73 -18.75 -16.24
N HIS A 617 5.03 -18.75 -17.39
CA HIS A 617 5.43 -19.49 -18.58
C HIS A 617 6.39 -18.74 -19.49
N GLY A 618 6.28 -17.41 -19.51
CA GLY A 618 7.17 -16.50 -20.21
C GLY A 618 8.21 -15.85 -19.32
N GLY A 619 8.45 -16.34 -18.10
CA GLY A 619 9.27 -15.69 -17.10
C GLY A 619 10.62 -15.25 -17.65
N SER A 620 11.35 -16.15 -18.27
CA SER A 620 12.61 -15.83 -18.93
C SER A 620 12.43 -14.91 -20.15
N LEU A 621 11.39 -15.13 -20.96
CA LEU A 621 11.12 -14.30 -22.15
C LEU A 621 10.58 -12.92 -21.72
N TRP A 622 9.67 -12.87 -20.76
CA TRP A 622 9.15 -11.60 -20.23
C TRP A 622 10.26 -10.79 -19.55
N PHE A 623 11.10 -11.43 -18.70
CA PHE A 623 12.29 -10.78 -18.14
C PHE A 623 13.26 -10.32 -19.22
N ALA A 624 13.49 -11.12 -20.27
CA ALA A 624 14.31 -10.70 -21.40
C ALA A 624 13.71 -9.48 -22.12
N VAL A 625 12.39 -9.43 -22.32
CA VAL A 625 11.69 -8.28 -22.91
C VAL A 625 11.76 -7.06 -22.00
N VAL A 626 11.51 -7.20 -20.72
CA VAL A 626 11.59 -6.10 -19.73
C VAL A 626 13.02 -5.55 -19.66
N ASN A 627 14.02 -6.42 -19.55
CA ASN A 627 15.43 -6.02 -19.53
C ASN A 627 15.85 -5.37 -20.85
N LEU A 628 15.39 -5.88 -21.99
CA LEU A 628 15.63 -5.24 -23.29
C LEU A 628 15.01 -3.84 -23.36
N VAL A 629 13.78 -3.67 -22.89
CA VAL A 629 13.12 -2.35 -22.87
C VAL A 629 13.79 -1.41 -21.87
N ALA A 630 14.20 -1.90 -20.70
CA ALA A 630 14.99 -1.13 -19.74
C ALA A 630 16.34 -0.71 -20.35
N LEU A 631 17.04 -1.63 -21.00
CA LEU A 631 18.29 -1.31 -21.73
C LEU A 631 18.09 -0.24 -22.79
N LEU A 632 17.04 -0.37 -23.61
CA LEU A 632 16.69 0.63 -24.62
C LEU A 632 16.35 1.99 -24.00
N ALA A 633 15.65 2.01 -22.88
CA ALA A 633 15.32 3.22 -22.13
C ALA A 633 16.58 3.87 -21.55
N PHE A 634 17.48 3.11 -20.93
CA PHE A 634 18.78 3.59 -20.46
C PHE A 634 19.67 4.09 -21.60
N ALA A 635 19.78 3.33 -22.68
CA ALA A 635 20.53 3.71 -23.87
C ALA A 635 20.03 5.04 -24.45
N ARG A 636 18.70 5.24 -24.47
CA ARG A 636 18.08 6.50 -24.89
C ARG A 636 18.46 7.66 -23.95
N VAL A 637 18.42 7.46 -22.62
CA VAL A 637 18.82 8.48 -21.63
C VAL A 637 20.28 8.86 -21.81
N LEU A 638 21.18 7.88 -22.01
CA LEU A 638 22.60 8.11 -22.25
C LEU A 638 22.85 8.82 -23.59
N LEU A 639 22.17 8.43 -24.64
CA LEU A 639 22.26 9.07 -25.97
C LEU A 639 21.81 10.52 -25.91
N LEU A 640 20.69 10.79 -25.24
CA LEU A 640 20.15 12.15 -25.09
C LEU A 640 21.05 13.00 -24.17
N GLY A 641 21.52 12.45 -23.04
CA GLY A 641 22.41 13.14 -22.12
C GLY A 641 23.79 13.40 -22.75
N GLY A 642 24.41 12.37 -23.31
CA GLY A 642 25.72 12.47 -23.99
C GLY A 642 25.66 13.37 -25.21
N GLY A 643 24.65 13.23 -26.07
CA GLY A 643 24.45 14.10 -27.21
C GLY A 643 24.27 15.57 -26.82
N ALA A 644 23.46 15.84 -25.78
CA ALA A 644 23.26 17.20 -25.28
C ALA A 644 24.55 17.81 -24.67
N LEU A 645 25.37 17.03 -23.97
CA LEU A 645 26.66 17.41 -23.47
C LEU A 645 27.62 17.77 -24.62
N LEU A 646 27.71 16.91 -25.64
CA LEU A 646 28.57 17.16 -26.82
C LEU A 646 28.14 18.42 -27.56
N GLN A 647 26.84 18.67 -27.70
CA GLN A 647 26.32 19.89 -28.33
C GLN A 647 26.70 21.14 -27.51
N TRP A 648 26.58 21.07 -26.19
CA TRP A 648 26.90 22.15 -25.28
C TRP A 648 28.43 22.44 -25.32
N ALA A 649 29.28 21.41 -25.23
CA ALA A 649 30.70 21.53 -25.30
C ALA A 649 31.20 22.04 -26.67
N GLY A 650 30.49 21.68 -27.74
CA GLY A 650 30.80 22.14 -29.11
C GLY A 650 30.40 23.58 -29.40
N GLY A 651 29.84 24.32 -28.41
CA GLY A 651 29.55 25.74 -28.45
C GLY A 651 28.76 26.19 -29.66
N GLY A 652 27.60 25.59 -29.94
CA GLY A 652 26.58 25.95 -30.95
C GLY A 652 27.18 26.68 -32.19
N ARG A 653 27.89 25.94 -33.05
CA ARG A 653 28.51 26.51 -34.24
C ARG A 653 27.47 27.25 -35.08
N ARG A 654 27.61 28.60 -35.16
CA ARG A 654 26.80 29.39 -36.07
C ARG A 654 27.09 28.96 -37.50
N PRO A 655 26.10 28.99 -38.40
CA PRO A 655 26.36 28.74 -39.81
C PRO A 655 27.44 29.68 -40.32
N ALA A 656 28.43 29.16 -41.08
CA ALA A 656 29.49 29.96 -41.65
C ALA A 656 28.92 31.07 -42.56
N HIS A 657 27.81 30.79 -43.23
CA HIS A 657 27.12 31.72 -44.10
C HIS A 657 25.64 31.75 -43.71
N PRO A 658 25.21 32.60 -42.77
CA PRO A 658 23.82 32.68 -42.34
C PRO A 658 22.93 33.24 -43.45
N TYR A 659 21.74 32.64 -43.69
CA TYR A 659 20.75 33.21 -44.58
C TYR A 659 20.23 34.55 -44.03
N ARG A 660 20.23 35.62 -44.90
CA ARG A 660 19.73 36.96 -44.54
C ARG A 660 18.78 37.53 -45.61
N GLY A 661 18.40 36.71 -46.55
CA GLY A 661 17.46 37.08 -47.63
C GLY A 661 16.04 37.25 -47.14
N PRO A 662 15.16 37.72 -48.02
CA PRO A 662 13.74 37.92 -47.70
C PRO A 662 13.00 36.60 -47.42
N VAL A 663 11.97 36.66 -46.57
CA VAL A 663 11.23 35.47 -46.03
C VAL A 663 9.74 35.69 -46.11
N THR A 664 8.99 34.70 -46.47
CA THR A 664 7.53 34.69 -46.34
C THR A 664 7.13 34.01 -45.03
N VAL A 665 6.31 34.67 -44.20
CA VAL A 665 5.73 34.09 -42.99
C VAL A 665 4.28 33.74 -43.23
N LEU A 666 3.93 32.45 -43.03
CA LEU A 666 2.57 31.93 -43.21
C LEU A 666 1.90 31.67 -41.88
N VAL A 667 0.69 32.18 -41.70
CA VAL A 667 -0.18 31.97 -40.55
C VAL A 667 -1.50 31.36 -41.01
N PRO A 668 -1.62 30.00 -41.04
CA PRO A 668 -2.91 29.37 -41.25
C PRO A 668 -3.81 29.65 -40.05
N ALA A 669 -5.04 30.10 -40.29
CA ALA A 669 -5.99 30.45 -39.25
C ALA A 669 -7.37 29.80 -39.50
N HIS A 670 -8.03 29.33 -38.45
CA HIS A 670 -9.42 28.89 -38.51
C HIS A 670 -10.11 29.12 -37.14
N ASN A 671 -10.96 30.12 -37.05
CA ASN A 671 -11.66 30.56 -35.85
C ASN A 671 -10.68 30.91 -34.68
N GLU A 672 -9.76 31.82 -34.90
CA GLU A 672 -8.67 32.24 -34.02
C GLU A 672 -8.78 33.73 -33.64
N GLU A 673 -9.98 34.29 -33.65
CA GLU A 673 -10.27 35.72 -33.37
C GLU A 673 -9.58 36.23 -32.10
N LYS A 674 -9.53 35.38 -31.04
CA LYS A 674 -9.01 35.77 -29.71
C LYS A 674 -7.49 35.87 -29.63
N VAL A 675 -6.76 35.26 -30.55
CA VAL A 675 -5.30 35.09 -30.46
C VAL A 675 -4.54 35.66 -31.64
N ILE A 676 -5.12 35.69 -32.85
CA ILE A 676 -4.43 36.07 -34.09
C ILE A 676 -3.81 37.47 -34.05
N ALA A 677 -4.47 38.45 -33.43
CA ALA A 677 -3.93 39.80 -33.33
C ALA A 677 -2.58 39.86 -32.63
N ARG A 678 -2.37 39.08 -31.56
CA ARG A 678 -1.11 38.98 -30.83
C ARG A 678 0.00 38.37 -31.67
N THR A 679 -0.32 37.32 -32.42
CA THR A 679 0.62 36.69 -33.33
C THR A 679 1.07 37.66 -34.41
N LEU A 680 0.16 38.38 -35.04
CA LEU A 680 0.48 39.35 -36.07
C LEU A 680 1.29 40.54 -35.50
N TRP A 681 0.94 41.10 -34.33
CA TRP A 681 1.72 42.09 -33.63
C TRP A 681 3.15 41.62 -33.34
N ALA A 682 3.34 40.41 -32.87
CA ALA A 682 4.66 39.84 -32.61
C ALA A 682 5.51 39.71 -33.88
N LEU A 683 4.90 39.32 -35.00
CA LEU A 683 5.56 39.24 -36.29
C LEU A 683 6.01 40.60 -36.84
N LEU A 684 5.17 41.65 -36.72
CA LEU A 684 5.50 43.02 -37.13
C LEU A 684 6.67 43.60 -36.33
N HIS A 685 6.91 43.12 -35.08
CA HIS A 685 8.06 43.49 -34.25
C HIS A 685 9.28 42.60 -34.40
N SER A 686 9.32 41.76 -35.44
CA SER A 686 10.46 40.89 -35.73
C SER A 686 11.68 41.71 -36.25
N TYR A 687 12.87 41.36 -35.78
CA TYR A 687 14.14 41.95 -36.20
C TYR A 687 14.69 41.39 -37.54
N HIS A 688 13.81 40.77 -38.33
CA HIS A 688 14.18 40.34 -39.67
C HIS A 688 13.91 41.49 -40.69
N PRO A 689 14.92 41.84 -41.54
CA PRO A 689 14.82 43.06 -42.32
C PRO A 689 13.81 43.06 -43.46
N SER A 690 13.38 41.90 -43.90
CA SER A 690 12.43 41.74 -45.05
C SER A 690 11.49 40.58 -44.84
N LEU A 691 10.25 40.91 -44.44
CA LEU A 691 9.19 39.93 -44.17
C LEU A 691 8.00 40.19 -45.08
N GLU A 692 7.52 39.14 -45.76
CA GLU A 692 6.16 39.08 -46.28
C GLU A 692 5.33 38.25 -45.31
N ILE A 693 4.20 38.79 -44.83
CA ILE A 693 3.30 38.04 -43.91
C ILE A 693 2.01 37.73 -44.64
N ILE A 694 1.65 36.43 -44.70
CA ILE A 694 0.43 35.95 -45.29
C ILE A 694 -0.39 35.22 -44.27
N VAL A 695 -1.61 35.65 -44.02
CA VAL A 695 -2.61 34.93 -43.24
C VAL A 695 -3.47 34.16 -44.23
N VAL A 696 -3.62 32.84 -44.04
CA VAL A 696 -4.49 32.00 -44.82
C VAL A 696 -5.65 31.54 -43.94
N ASP A 697 -6.80 32.12 -44.14
CA ASP A 697 -8.03 31.77 -43.43
C ASP A 697 -8.68 30.55 -44.09
N ASP A 698 -8.84 29.47 -43.27
CA ASP A 698 -9.48 28.21 -43.70
C ASP A 698 -11.00 28.20 -43.39
N GLY A 699 -11.70 29.21 -43.83
CA GLY A 699 -13.17 29.32 -43.70
C GLY A 699 -13.64 29.57 -42.29
N SER A 700 -13.07 30.58 -41.61
CA SER A 700 -13.49 30.99 -40.25
C SER A 700 -14.90 31.51 -40.22
N ARG A 701 -15.60 31.25 -39.12
CA ARG A 701 -16.99 31.68 -38.86
C ARG A 701 -17.10 32.73 -37.75
N ASP A 702 -15.96 33.10 -37.15
CA ASP A 702 -15.82 34.15 -36.13
C ASP A 702 -15.15 35.41 -36.70
N GLY A 703 -14.77 36.35 -35.90
CA GLY A 703 -14.12 37.61 -36.28
C GLY A 703 -12.67 37.48 -36.78
N THR A 704 -12.12 36.25 -36.99
CA THR A 704 -10.72 36.03 -37.38
C THR A 704 -10.32 36.84 -38.62
N VAL A 705 -11.12 36.80 -39.67
CA VAL A 705 -10.86 37.49 -40.93
C VAL A 705 -10.86 39.01 -40.70
N ALA A 706 -11.85 39.54 -39.96
CA ALA A 706 -11.96 40.95 -39.65
C ALA A 706 -10.75 41.47 -38.87
N VAL A 707 -10.35 40.72 -37.84
CA VAL A 707 -9.15 41.03 -37.02
C VAL A 707 -7.88 40.97 -37.88
N ALA A 708 -7.68 39.94 -38.70
CA ALA A 708 -6.49 39.85 -39.56
C ALA A 708 -6.45 40.97 -40.61
N SER A 709 -7.58 41.29 -41.22
CA SER A 709 -7.69 42.33 -42.25
C SER A 709 -7.42 43.74 -41.71
N ALA A 710 -7.65 44.00 -40.44
CA ALA A 710 -7.26 45.26 -39.81
C ALA A 710 -5.74 45.53 -39.83
N PHE A 711 -4.94 44.49 -40.09
CA PHE A 711 -3.48 44.62 -40.21
C PHE A 711 -3.01 44.79 -41.67
N ALA A 712 -3.93 44.90 -42.66
CA ALA A 712 -3.60 45.08 -44.06
C ALA A 712 -2.77 46.36 -44.32
N GLU A 713 -3.03 47.43 -43.60
CA GLU A 713 -2.25 48.66 -43.64
C GLU A 713 -0.77 48.50 -43.31
N HIS A 714 -0.44 47.42 -42.54
CA HIS A 714 0.94 47.03 -42.19
C HIS A 714 1.53 46.05 -43.22
N GLY A 715 0.93 45.86 -44.39
CA GLY A 715 1.42 44.96 -45.43
C GLY A 715 1.10 43.49 -45.29
N ILE A 716 0.21 43.13 -44.36
CA ILE A 716 -0.22 41.73 -44.17
C ILE A 716 -1.26 41.36 -45.20
N ARG A 717 -1.01 40.25 -45.94
CA ARG A 717 -1.96 39.72 -46.94
C ARG A 717 -2.85 38.70 -46.29
N VAL A 718 -4.15 38.80 -46.49
CA VAL A 718 -5.14 37.80 -46.04
C VAL A 718 -5.72 37.06 -47.25
N ILE A 719 -5.64 35.74 -47.25
CA ILE A 719 -6.20 34.84 -48.25
C ILE A 719 -7.32 34.05 -47.58
N GLN A 720 -8.52 34.10 -48.09
CA GLN A 720 -9.68 33.40 -47.57
C GLN A 720 -9.95 32.16 -48.42
N LEU A 721 -10.17 31.01 -47.79
CA LEU A 721 -10.49 29.72 -48.40
C LEU A 721 -11.80 29.16 -47.85
N PRO A 722 -12.54 28.34 -48.63
CA PRO A 722 -13.51 27.46 -48.03
C PRO A 722 -12.82 26.47 -47.09
N HIS A 723 -13.48 26.07 -46.00
CA HIS A 723 -12.89 25.16 -45.02
C HIS A 723 -12.49 23.83 -45.67
N ALA A 724 -11.21 23.55 -45.71
CA ALA A 724 -10.61 22.36 -46.32
C ALA A 724 -9.44 21.79 -45.46
N GLY A 725 -9.18 22.34 -44.33
CA GLY A 725 -8.18 21.91 -43.36
C GLY A 725 -6.80 22.57 -43.49
N LYS A 726 -6.00 22.49 -42.42
CA LYS A 726 -4.71 23.16 -42.28
C LYS A 726 -3.71 22.83 -43.40
N SER A 727 -3.66 21.55 -43.83
CA SER A 727 -2.78 21.15 -44.95
C SER A 727 -3.07 21.92 -46.24
N GLN A 728 -4.36 22.16 -46.56
CA GLN A 728 -4.75 22.93 -47.73
C GLN A 728 -4.39 24.40 -47.57
N ALA A 729 -4.62 24.98 -46.37
CA ALA A 729 -4.23 26.35 -46.10
C ALA A 729 -2.71 26.57 -46.28
N LEU A 730 -1.91 25.60 -45.81
CA LEU A 730 -0.44 25.63 -45.97
C LEU A 730 -0.07 25.50 -47.48
N ARG A 731 -0.68 24.59 -48.24
CA ARG A 731 -0.42 24.44 -49.68
C ARG A 731 -0.70 25.71 -50.46
N VAL A 732 -1.85 26.35 -50.24
CA VAL A 732 -2.20 27.63 -50.88
C VAL A 732 -1.23 28.73 -50.44
N GLY A 733 -0.87 28.80 -49.16
CA GLY A 733 0.07 29.77 -48.64
C GLY A 733 1.47 29.59 -49.21
N PHE A 734 1.95 28.36 -49.36
CA PHE A 734 3.26 28.09 -50.01
C PHE A 734 3.24 28.46 -51.52
N ALA A 735 2.15 28.24 -52.21
CA ALA A 735 1.99 28.65 -53.61
C ALA A 735 1.91 30.16 -53.74
N ALA A 736 1.38 30.88 -52.73
CA ALA A 736 1.27 32.35 -52.76
C ALA A 736 2.52 33.05 -52.23
N ALA A 737 3.47 32.31 -51.62
CA ALA A 737 4.71 32.82 -51.07
C ALA A 737 5.66 33.29 -52.15
N ARG A 738 6.21 34.50 -51.99
CA ARG A 738 7.13 35.11 -52.99
C ARG A 738 8.59 34.80 -52.73
N HIS A 739 8.94 34.29 -51.55
CA HIS A 739 10.32 34.11 -51.14
C HIS A 739 10.70 32.63 -51.00
N PRO A 740 11.99 32.27 -51.25
CA PRO A 740 12.43 30.86 -51.25
C PRO A 740 12.40 30.18 -49.91
N ILE A 741 12.35 30.94 -48.81
CA ILE A 741 12.23 30.44 -47.45
C ILE A 741 10.89 30.87 -46.87
N VAL A 742 10.12 29.90 -46.44
CA VAL A 742 8.80 30.07 -45.84
C VAL A 742 8.83 29.65 -44.38
N VAL A 743 8.44 30.56 -43.48
CA VAL A 743 8.24 30.28 -42.06
C VAL A 743 6.76 30.03 -41.79
N ALA A 744 6.39 28.92 -41.24
CA ALA A 744 5.02 28.61 -40.86
C ALA A 744 4.87 28.57 -39.35
N LEU A 745 3.79 29.16 -38.81
CA LEU A 745 3.47 29.13 -37.40
C LEU A 745 1.96 29.04 -37.17
N ASP A 746 1.53 28.44 -36.07
CA ASP A 746 0.12 28.40 -35.69
C ASP A 746 -0.37 29.80 -35.26
N ALA A 747 -1.64 30.11 -35.51
CA ALA A 747 -2.24 31.43 -35.22
C ALA A 747 -2.27 31.81 -33.73
N ASP A 748 -2.06 30.88 -32.84
CA ASP A 748 -1.95 31.04 -31.37
C ASP A 748 -0.53 31.17 -30.84
N THR A 749 0.45 31.21 -31.73
CA THR A 749 1.86 31.20 -31.40
C THR A 749 2.46 32.60 -31.47
N VAL A 750 3.13 33.01 -30.41
CA VAL A 750 3.79 34.32 -30.28
C VAL A 750 5.31 34.15 -30.40
N PHE A 751 5.88 34.76 -31.44
CA PHE A 751 7.30 34.78 -31.70
C PHE A 751 8.01 35.84 -30.86
N THR A 752 9.25 35.57 -30.42
CA THR A 752 10.15 36.64 -29.93
C THR A 752 10.69 37.44 -31.11
N PRO A 753 11.16 38.69 -30.92
CA PRO A 753 11.69 39.51 -32.02
C PRO A 753 12.84 38.86 -32.82
N TRP A 754 13.58 37.97 -32.20
CA TRP A 754 14.70 37.26 -32.80
C TRP A 754 14.32 35.94 -33.46
N THR A 755 13.12 35.42 -33.29
CA THR A 755 12.73 34.07 -33.68
C THR A 755 12.90 33.84 -35.18
N VAL A 756 12.28 34.66 -36.02
CA VAL A 756 12.37 34.52 -37.48
C VAL A 756 13.82 34.58 -37.95
N ARG A 757 14.58 35.59 -37.50
CA ARG A 757 15.98 35.76 -37.90
C ARG A 757 16.81 34.52 -37.57
N ARG A 758 16.71 34.00 -36.35
CA ARG A 758 17.45 32.80 -35.92
C ARG A 758 17.02 31.54 -36.66
N LEU A 759 15.70 31.41 -36.89
CA LEU A 759 15.11 30.23 -37.53
C LEU A 759 15.59 30.06 -38.95
N VAL A 760 15.85 31.15 -39.68
CA VAL A 760 16.24 31.08 -41.10
C VAL A 760 17.75 31.06 -41.37
N GLU A 761 18.58 31.41 -40.40
CA GLU A 761 20.06 31.40 -40.53
C GLU A 761 20.61 30.10 -41.13
N PRO A 762 20.11 28.85 -40.74
CA PRO A 762 20.66 27.61 -41.27
C PRO A 762 20.44 27.38 -42.78
N PHE A 763 19.53 28.10 -43.42
CA PHE A 763 19.25 27.97 -44.86
C PHE A 763 20.35 28.54 -45.76
N GLY A 764 21.40 29.12 -45.17
CA GLY A 764 22.65 29.40 -45.88
C GLY A 764 23.34 28.14 -46.44
N ASP A 765 23.11 26.97 -45.84
CA ASP A 765 23.44 25.64 -46.41
C ASP A 765 22.31 25.22 -47.38
N PRO A 766 22.55 25.06 -48.70
CA PRO A 766 21.54 24.66 -49.67
C PRO A 766 20.97 23.26 -49.38
N ARG A 767 21.66 22.40 -48.64
CA ARG A 767 21.17 21.07 -48.25
C ARG A 767 20.16 21.12 -47.13
N VAL A 768 19.94 22.25 -46.45
CA VAL A 768 18.95 22.41 -45.43
C VAL A 768 17.58 22.59 -46.08
N GLY A 769 16.69 21.60 -45.87
CA GLY A 769 15.30 21.63 -46.37
C GLY A 769 14.31 22.19 -45.37
N ALA A 770 14.56 21.96 -44.08
CA ALA A 770 13.69 22.47 -43.03
C ALA A 770 14.42 22.75 -41.70
N VAL A 771 13.87 23.64 -40.90
CA VAL A 771 14.43 24.07 -39.63
C VAL A 771 13.28 24.11 -38.59
N ALA A 772 13.47 23.41 -37.47
CA ALA A 772 12.60 23.47 -36.32
C ALA A 772 13.09 24.52 -35.31
N GLY A 773 12.20 25.31 -34.75
CA GLY A 773 12.49 26.18 -33.60
C GLY A 773 12.09 25.54 -32.29
N ASN A 774 12.18 26.32 -31.19
CA ASN A 774 11.92 25.92 -29.81
C ASN A 774 10.54 26.44 -29.34
N PRO A 775 9.49 25.62 -29.41
CA PRO A 775 8.20 26.00 -28.86
C PRO A 775 8.21 25.86 -27.33
N LYS A 776 7.83 26.92 -26.62
CA LYS A 776 7.68 26.97 -25.17
C LYS A 776 6.22 27.15 -24.77
N VAL A 777 5.86 26.59 -23.60
CA VAL A 777 4.52 26.75 -23.05
C VAL A 777 4.30 28.21 -22.61
N GLY A 778 3.28 28.88 -23.12
CA GLY A 778 2.92 30.26 -22.77
C GLY A 778 2.01 30.36 -21.54
N ASN A 779 1.05 29.45 -21.37
CA ASN A 779 0.05 29.45 -20.29
C ASN A 779 0.42 28.51 -19.13
N ARG A 780 1.33 28.92 -18.23
CA ARG A 780 1.91 28.08 -17.15
C ARG A 780 1.13 28.16 -15.82
N ARG A 781 -0.21 28.17 -15.85
CA ARG A 781 -1.05 28.47 -14.68
C ARG A 781 -1.41 27.27 -13.82
N THR A 782 -1.58 26.08 -14.42
CA THR A 782 -2.05 24.87 -13.76
C THR A 782 -0.93 23.82 -13.61
N LEU A 783 -1.09 22.85 -12.73
CA LEU A 783 -0.17 21.71 -12.60
C LEU A 783 -0.06 20.95 -13.94
N LEU A 784 -1.18 20.78 -14.65
CA LEU A 784 -1.20 20.10 -15.95
C LEU A 784 -0.37 20.85 -17.01
N THR A 785 -0.40 22.17 -17.03
CA THR A 785 0.43 22.95 -17.96
C THR A 785 1.90 22.93 -17.57
N ARG A 786 2.25 22.81 -16.27
CA ARG A 786 3.62 22.63 -15.81
C ARG A 786 4.19 21.26 -16.20
N PHE A 787 3.39 20.19 -16.16
CA PHE A 787 3.79 18.88 -16.71
C PHE A 787 4.09 18.96 -18.21
N GLN A 788 3.33 19.74 -18.96
CA GLN A 788 3.59 19.94 -20.39
C GLN A 788 4.86 20.78 -20.64
N VAL A 789 5.27 21.66 -19.69
CA VAL A 789 6.59 22.31 -19.76
C VAL A 789 7.70 21.26 -19.70
N LEU A 790 7.67 20.33 -18.73
CA LEU A 790 8.65 19.24 -18.62
C LEU A 790 8.67 18.35 -19.87
N GLU A 791 7.50 18.00 -20.41
CA GLU A 791 7.39 17.25 -21.66
C GLU A 791 8.07 18.00 -22.81
N TYR A 792 7.81 19.30 -22.99
CA TYR A 792 8.38 20.12 -24.07
C TYR A 792 9.88 20.25 -23.96
N VAL A 793 10.40 20.47 -22.75
CA VAL A 793 11.85 20.59 -22.51
C VAL A 793 12.57 19.29 -22.89
N LEU A 794 12.02 18.13 -22.54
CA LEU A 794 12.63 16.83 -22.84
C LEU A 794 12.47 16.44 -24.32
N THR A 795 11.24 16.50 -24.85
CA THR A 795 10.95 15.94 -26.18
C THR A 795 11.12 16.94 -27.31
N LEU A 796 10.74 18.20 -27.11
CA LEU A 796 10.76 19.21 -28.17
C LEU A 796 12.05 20.06 -28.17
N ASN A 797 12.82 20.07 -27.09
CA ASN A 797 14.09 20.75 -27.03
C ASN A 797 15.28 19.78 -26.96
N LEU A 798 15.45 19.04 -25.84
CA LEU A 798 16.64 18.19 -25.64
C LEU A 798 16.78 17.13 -26.73
N GLU A 799 15.74 16.38 -27.00
CA GLU A 799 15.74 15.32 -28.01
C GLU A 799 16.04 15.87 -29.42
N ARG A 800 15.46 17.01 -29.79
CA ARG A 800 15.73 17.64 -31.09
C ARG A 800 17.13 18.18 -31.23
N ARG A 801 17.77 18.61 -30.14
CA ARG A 801 19.20 19.00 -30.13
C ARG A 801 20.05 17.82 -30.59
N VAL A 802 19.80 16.64 -30.08
CA VAL A 802 20.54 15.42 -30.42
C VAL A 802 20.25 14.99 -31.87
N TYR A 803 19.01 14.95 -32.30
CA TYR A 803 18.68 14.63 -33.71
C TYR A 803 19.23 15.66 -34.70
N SER A 804 19.31 16.94 -34.30
CA SER A 804 19.88 17.99 -35.16
C SER A 804 21.38 17.80 -35.42
N MET A 805 22.16 17.25 -34.43
CA MET A 805 23.57 16.90 -34.66
C MET A 805 23.71 15.85 -35.76
N LEU A 806 22.81 14.92 -35.84
CA LEU A 806 22.74 13.86 -36.86
C LEU A 806 22.00 14.31 -38.14
N SER A 807 21.51 15.57 -38.17
CA SER A 807 20.73 16.14 -39.28
C SER A 807 19.44 15.35 -39.63
N CYS A 808 18.82 14.69 -38.62
CA CYS A 808 17.69 13.80 -38.76
C CYS A 808 16.50 14.15 -37.83
N VAL A 809 16.28 15.44 -37.56
CA VAL A 809 15.10 15.86 -36.78
C VAL A 809 13.84 15.33 -37.44
N PRO A 810 13.03 14.48 -36.72
CA PRO A 810 11.92 13.77 -37.38
C PRO A 810 10.65 14.61 -37.52
N VAL A 811 10.52 15.72 -36.79
CA VAL A 811 9.34 16.57 -36.75
C VAL A 811 9.73 18.04 -36.65
N VAL A 812 9.35 18.84 -37.64
CA VAL A 812 9.36 20.30 -37.56
C VAL A 812 7.99 20.75 -37.09
N PRO A 813 7.85 21.35 -35.87
CA PRO A 813 6.54 21.62 -35.32
C PRO A 813 5.80 22.71 -36.08
N GLY A 814 4.49 22.53 -36.28
CA GLY A 814 3.66 23.55 -36.92
C GLY A 814 3.66 24.90 -36.21
N ALA A 815 3.94 24.93 -34.90
CA ALA A 815 4.02 26.16 -34.11
C ALA A 815 5.26 27.02 -34.40
N VAL A 816 6.38 26.43 -34.85
CA VAL A 816 7.62 27.16 -35.14
C VAL A 816 8.50 26.36 -36.11
N GLY A 817 8.23 26.49 -37.38
CA GLY A 817 8.95 25.80 -38.44
C GLY A 817 9.35 26.75 -39.60
N ALA A 818 10.48 26.46 -40.28
CA ALA A 818 10.85 27.11 -41.52
C ALA A 818 11.25 26.08 -42.56
N TRP A 819 10.96 26.36 -43.83
CA TRP A 819 11.02 25.42 -44.91
C TRP A 819 11.61 26.08 -46.17
N ARG A 820 12.41 25.32 -46.92
CA ARG A 820 12.82 25.72 -48.27
C ARG A 820 11.67 25.37 -49.21
N ALA A 821 11.02 26.34 -49.84
CA ALA A 821 9.84 26.18 -50.71
C ALA A 821 10.09 25.16 -51.82
N ALA A 822 11.24 25.23 -52.48
CA ALA A 822 11.61 24.27 -53.56
C ALA A 822 11.71 22.82 -53.04
N ALA A 823 12.30 22.61 -51.86
CA ALA A 823 12.40 21.26 -51.30
C ALA A 823 11.03 20.69 -50.89
N VAL A 824 10.14 21.53 -50.36
CA VAL A 824 8.76 21.10 -50.03
C VAL A 824 7.99 20.75 -51.31
N ALA A 825 8.17 21.53 -52.40
CA ALA A 825 7.55 21.22 -53.69
C ALA A 825 8.08 19.92 -54.28
N GLU A 826 9.38 19.64 -54.21
CA GLU A 826 10.02 18.40 -54.67
C GLU A 826 9.44 17.15 -54.02
N VAL A 827 9.09 17.20 -52.73
CA VAL A 827 8.53 16.06 -52.00
C VAL A 827 7.00 15.98 -52.07
N GLY A 828 6.33 16.82 -52.87
CA GLY A 828 4.89 16.80 -53.09
C GLY A 828 4.08 17.71 -52.14
N GLY A 829 4.75 18.53 -51.31
CA GLY A 829 4.06 19.48 -50.46
C GLY A 829 3.47 18.85 -49.17
N PHE A 830 2.55 19.58 -48.54
CA PHE A 830 1.83 19.10 -47.34
C PHE A 830 0.71 18.16 -47.76
N GLY A 831 0.81 16.86 -47.40
CA GLY A 831 -0.20 15.87 -47.65
C GLY A 831 -1.47 16.06 -46.81
N ALA A 832 -2.63 15.63 -47.33
CA ALA A 832 -3.88 15.56 -46.56
C ALA A 832 -4.22 14.14 -46.09
N ASP A 833 -3.34 13.18 -46.34
CA ASP A 833 -3.49 11.76 -46.03
C ASP A 833 -3.03 11.37 -44.61
N THR A 834 -2.41 12.28 -43.88
CA THR A 834 -2.02 12.09 -42.49
C THR A 834 -2.54 13.24 -41.60
N LEU A 835 -2.81 12.96 -40.32
CA LEU A 835 -3.22 13.98 -39.34
C LEU A 835 -2.03 14.75 -38.70
N ALA A 836 -0.80 14.42 -39.11
CA ALA A 836 0.43 15.07 -38.72
C ALA A 836 1.20 15.47 -39.99
N GLU A 837 0.67 16.45 -40.71
CA GLU A 837 1.20 16.96 -41.96
C GLU A 837 2.66 17.48 -41.84
N ASP A 838 3.02 18.00 -40.70
CA ASP A 838 4.35 18.51 -40.35
C ASP A 838 5.34 17.33 -40.18
N THR A 839 4.94 16.25 -39.55
CA THR A 839 5.74 15.03 -39.41
C THR A 839 5.95 14.38 -40.77
N ASP A 840 4.88 14.23 -41.57
CA ASP A 840 4.91 13.59 -42.88
C ASP A 840 5.89 14.29 -43.83
N VAL A 841 5.76 15.61 -44.00
CA VAL A 841 6.64 16.40 -44.89
C VAL A 841 8.08 16.43 -44.38
N THR A 842 8.28 16.42 -43.03
CA THR A 842 9.61 16.36 -42.46
C THR A 842 10.33 15.04 -42.79
N LEU A 843 9.63 13.91 -42.65
CA LEU A 843 10.16 12.59 -42.98
C LEU A 843 10.42 12.46 -44.52
N ALA A 844 9.53 13.01 -45.34
CA ALA A 844 9.70 13.03 -46.79
C ALA A 844 10.97 13.79 -47.21
N LEU A 845 11.20 14.98 -46.66
CA LEU A 845 12.42 15.78 -46.90
C LEU A 845 13.67 15.04 -46.49
N GLY A 846 13.68 14.41 -45.29
CA GLY A 846 14.81 13.62 -44.81
C GLY A 846 15.11 12.43 -45.72
N ARG A 847 14.07 11.76 -46.30
CA ARG A 847 14.20 10.69 -47.28
C ARG A 847 14.73 11.17 -48.63
N ALA A 848 14.40 12.39 -49.01
CA ALA A 848 14.92 13.03 -50.22
C ALA A 848 16.38 13.52 -50.06
N GLY A 849 17.00 13.32 -48.88
CA GLY A 849 18.39 13.67 -48.61
C GLY A 849 18.60 15.08 -48.03
N TYR A 850 17.53 15.84 -47.81
CA TYR A 850 17.65 17.16 -47.20
C TYR A 850 17.97 17.03 -45.70
N ARG A 851 18.73 18.00 -45.17
CA ARG A 851 19.03 18.12 -43.77
C ARG A 851 17.91 18.84 -43.02
N VAL A 852 17.50 18.30 -41.91
CA VAL A 852 16.56 18.96 -41.00
C VAL A 852 17.33 19.37 -39.73
N ARG A 853 17.27 20.67 -39.42
CA ARG A 853 18.01 21.27 -38.30
C ARG A 853 17.08 21.73 -37.19
N TYR A 854 17.61 21.88 -35.98
CA TYR A 854 16.92 22.49 -34.84
C TYR A 854 17.73 23.72 -34.35
N VAL A 855 17.02 24.80 -34.08
CA VAL A 855 17.61 26.04 -33.58
C VAL A 855 17.02 26.37 -32.21
N PRO A 856 17.73 26.09 -31.10
CA PRO A 856 17.22 26.32 -29.74
C PRO A 856 16.90 27.79 -29.45
N GLY A 857 17.64 28.73 -30.04
CA GLY A 857 17.45 30.15 -29.85
C GLY A 857 16.28 30.75 -30.62
N ALA A 858 15.62 30.00 -31.52
CA ALA A 858 14.40 30.43 -32.21
C ALA A 858 13.18 30.10 -31.34
N VAL A 859 12.96 30.89 -30.30
CA VAL A 859 11.93 30.64 -29.27
C VAL A 859 10.57 31.15 -29.71
N ALA A 860 9.52 30.34 -29.49
CA ALA A 860 8.12 30.70 -29.71
C ALA A 860 7.28 30.25 -28.51
N TYR A 861 6.29 31.06 -28.12
CA TYR A 861 5.37 30.71 -27.02
C TYR A 861 4.03 30.29 -27.62
N THR A 862 3.56 29.09 -27.28
CA THR A 862 2.28 28.54 -27.75
C THR A 862 1.38 28.17 -26.56
N GLU A 863 0.05 28.18 -26.75
CA GLU A 863 -0.89 27.74 -25.73
C GLU A 863 -1.05 26.24 -25.72
N VAL A 864 -0.98 25.65 -24.52
CA VAL A 864 -1.19 24.23 -24.30
C VAL A 864 -2.51 23.95 -23.58
N PRO A 865 -3.12 22.75 -23.73
CA PRO A 865 -4.35 22.38 -23.05
C PRO A 865 -4.28 22.50 -21.53
N GLU A 866 -5.34 23.07 -20.93
CA GLU A 866 -5.45 23.24 -19.47
C GLU A 866 -6.31 22.17 -18.80
N THR A 867 -6.99 21.31 -19.60
CA THR A 867 -7.81 20.20 -19.08
C THR A 867 -7.39 18.87 -19.67
N LEU A 868 -7.53 17.76 -18.90
CA LEU A 868 -7.20 16.40 -19.34
C LEU A 868 -8.00 16.00 -20.59
N ARG A 869 -9.24 16.45 -20.74
CA ARG A 869 -10.08 16.17 -21.92
C ARG A 869 -9.49 16.79 -23.18
N GLN A 870 -9.06 18.05 -23.11
CA GLN A 870 -8.42 18.76 -24.23
C GLN A 870 -7.06 18.16 -24.56
N LEU A 871 -6.25 17.88 -23.54
CA LEU A 871 -4.94 17.22 -23.67
C LEU A 871 -5.09 15.86 -24.35
N GLY A 872 -6.02 15.02 -23.87
CA GLY A 872 -6.25 13.69 -24.45
C GLY A 872 -6.66 13.73 -25.94
N ARG A 873 -7.49 14.73 -26.33
CA ARG A 873 -7.85 14.93 -27.75
C ARG A 873 -6.65 15.34 -28.59
N GLN A 874 -5.85 16.29 -28.11
CA GLN A 874 -4.67 16.78 -28.82
C GLN A 874 -3.61 15.68 -28.96
N ARG A 875 -3.26 14.99 -27.86
CA ARG A 875 -2.24 13.93 -27.88
C ARG A 875 -2.68 12.69 -28.66
N ASN A 876 -3.97 12.33 -28.63
CA ASN A 876 -4.48 11.23 -29.47
C ASN A 876 -4.35 11.56 -30.96
N ARG A 877 -4.61 12.80 -31.37
CA ARG A 877 -4.39 13.25 -32.75
C ARG A 877 -2.92 13.16 -33.15
N TRP A 878 -2.01 13.66 -32.29
CA TRP A 878 -0.57 13.61 -32.54
C TRP A 878 -0.06 12.16 -32.64
N ALA A 879 -0.42 11.31 -31.67
CA ALA A 879 -0.01 9.91 -31.70
C ALA A 879 -0.53 9.18 -32.95
N PHE A 880 -1.82 9.33 -33.26
CA PHE A 880 -2.41 8.68 -34.45
C PHE A 880 -1.78 9.21 -35.76
N GLY A 881 -1.60 10.54 -35.90
CA GLY A 881 -0.97 11.13 -37.10
C GLY A 881 0.50 10.71 -37.25
N THR A 882 1.24 10.62 -36.13
CA THR A 882 2.62 10.11 -36.15
C THR A 882 2.65 8.63 -36.58
N LEU A 883 1.72 7.80 -36.11
CA LEU A 883 1.62 6.40 -36.56
C LEU A 883 1.30 6.29 -38.05
N GLN A 884 0.41 7.15 -38.58
CA GLN A 884 0.14 7.20 -40.01
C GLN A 884 1.39 7.57 -40.82
N SER A 885 2.12 8.60 -40.40
CA SER A 885 3.36 9.04 -41.05
C SER A 885 4.44 7.95 -40.97
N LEU A 886 4.61 7.27 -39.83
CA LEU A 886 5.54 6.15 -39.69
C LEU A 886 5.18 4.98 -40.63
N TRP A 887 3.90 4.65 -40.71
CA TRP A 887 3.42 3.60 -41.65
C TRP A 887 3.66 3.96 -43.09
N LYS A 888 3.39 5.20 -43.47
CA LYS A 888 3.65 5.72 -44.84
C LYS A 888 5.14 5.66 -45.17
N HIS A 889 6.01 5.97 -44.23
CA HIS A 889 7.45 5.98 -44.42
C HIS A 889 8.16 4.70 -43.89
N ARG A 890 7.44 3.59 -43.64
CA ARG A 890 8.01 2.36 -43.03
C ARG A 890 9.19 1.75 -43.80
N SER A 891 9.27 1.93 -45.13
CA SER A 891 10.38 1.44 -45.93
C SER A 891 11.72 2.11 -45.64
N ALA A 892 11.71 3.22 -44.90
CA ALA A 892 12.92 3.89 -44.46
C ALA A 892 13.41 3.37 -43.08
N THR A 893 12.59 2.58 -42.37
CA THR A 893 12.94 2.00 -41.06
C THR A 893 14.12 1.03 -41.20
N LEU A 894 15.19 1.24 -40.42
CA LEU A 894 16.44 0.46 -40.44
C LEU A 894 17.11 0.41 -41.82
N ASN A 895 16.77 1.36 -42.70
CA ASN A 895 17.36 1.45 -44.05
C ASN A 895 18.59 2.37 -44.04
N PRO A 896 19.81 1.86 -44.28
CA PRO A 896 21.04 2.68 -44.28
C PRO A 896 21.04 3.77 -45.37
N ARG A 897 20.28 3.58 -46.48
CA ARG A 897 20.18 4.58 -47.54
C ARG A 897 19.45 5.86 -47.10
N ALA A 898 18.62 5.77 -46.06
CA ALA A 898 17.99 6.91 -45.40
C ALA A 898 18.90 7.57 -44.34
N GLY A 899 20.14 7.13 -44.19
CA GLY A 899 21.11 7.67 -43.26
C GLY A 899 20.64 7.63 -41.81
N ALA A 900 20.98 8.66 -41.04
CA ALA A 900 20.60 8.75 -39.63
C ALA A 900 19.08 8.83 -39.43
N LEU A 901 18.29 9.31 -40.39
CA LEU A 901 16.85 9.30 -40.32
C LEU A 901 16.31 7.85 -40.23
N GLY A 902 16.82 6.95 -41.10
CA GLY A 902 16.39 5.57 -41.13
C GLY A 902 16.93 4.70 -40.00
N LEU A 903 18.17 4.96 -39.54
CA LEU A 903 18.84 4.13 -38.55
C LEU A 903 18.56 4.57 -37.11
N VAL A 904 18.22 5.86 -36.87
CA VAL A 904 18.08 6.42 -35.52
C VAL A 904 16.69 7.03 -35.30
N ALA A 905 16.29 8.01 -36.14
CA ALA A 905 15.09 8.79 -35.85
C ALA A 905 13.78 7.97 -36.02
N ILE A 906 13.61 7.27 -37.14
CA ILE A 906 12.39 6.47 -37.38
C ILE A 906 12.29 5.27 -36.41
N PRO A 907 13.34 4.46 -36.17
CA PRO A 907 13.31 3.43 -35.12
C PRO A 907 13.01 3.99 -33.73
N GLY A 908 13.60 5.13 -33.36
CA GLY A 908 13.34 5.83 -32.11
C GLY A 908 11.86 6.23 -31.95
N LEU A 909 11.20 6.67 -33.03
CA LEU A 909 9.76 6.96 -33.03
C LEU A 909 8.91 5.69 -32.89
N TRP A 910 9.27 4.57 -33.55
CA TRP A 910 8.57 3.28 -33.38
C TRP A 910 8.65 2.80 -31.93
N ILE A 911 9.83 2.87 -31.32
CA ILE A 911 10.04 2.50 -29.92
C ILE A 911 9.20 3.39 -28.98
N ALA A 912 9.26 4.72 -29.17
CA ALA A 912 8.58 5.66 -28.30
C ALA A 912 7.04 5.63 -28.45
N GLN A 913 6.51 5.39 -29.66
CA GLN A 913 5.07 5.45 -29.94
C GLN A 913 4.36 4.11 -29.80
N ILE A 914 5.06 2.99 -29.86
CA ILE A 914 4.45 1.65 -29.80
C ILE A 914 5.05 0.82 -28.66
N ILE A 915 6.37 0.59 -28.64
CA ILE A 915 6.99 -0.36 -27.73
C ILE A 915 6.84 0.12 -26.28
N PHE A 916 7.22 1.36 -25.97
CA PHE A 916 7.13 1.89 -24.62
C PHE A 916 5.68 1.94 -24.10
N PRO A 917 4.68 2.44 -24.82
CA PRO A 917 3.31 2.42 -24.34
C PRO A 917 2.70 1.03 -24.13
N LEU A 918 3.20 0.01 -24.82
CA LEU A 918 2.74 -1.38 -24.65
C LEU A 918 3.39 -2.08 -23.46
N VAL A 919 4.70 -1.85 -23.24
CA VAL A 919 5.48 -2.60 -22.24
C VAL A 919 5.58 -1.86 -20.90
N ALA A 920 5.71 -0.53 -20.88
CA ALA A 920 5.87 0.21 -19.64
C ALA A 920 4.72 0.04 -18.62
N PRO A 921 3.43 -0.06 -19.00
CA PRO A 921 2.37 -0.35 -18.05
C PRO A 921 2.54 -1.71 -17.35
N THR A 922 3.12 -2.71 -18.04
CA THR A 922 3.36 -4.04 -17.42
C THR A 922 4.51 -3.99 -16.43
N ILE A 923 5.53 -3.13 -16.66
CA ILE A 923 6.60 -2.87 -15.70
C ILE A 923 6.05 -2.15 -14.47
N ASP A 924 5.22 -1.12 -14.66
CA ASP A 924 4.60 -0.39 -13.56
C ASP A 924 3.69 -1.30 -12.72
N LEU A 925 2.93 -2.21 -13.36
CA LEU A 925 2.15 -3.24 -12.67
C LEU A 925 3.06 -4.24 -11.93
N GLY A 926 4.15 -4.68 -12.55
CA GLY A 926 5.16 -5.54 -11.93
C GLY A 926 5.78 -4.91 -10.68
N LEU A 927 5.98 -3.58 -10.65
CA LEU A 927 6.44 -2.85 -9.47
C LEU A 927 5.42 -2.88 -8.32
N VAL A 928 4.14 -2.69 -8.62
CA VAL A 928 3.06 -2.77 -7.62
C VAL A 928 2.98 -4.18 -7.04
N LEU A 929 3.20 -5.20 -7.87
CA LEU A 929 3.17 -6.60 -7.48
C LEU A 929 4.53 -7.12 -6.97
N SER A 930 5.59 -6.30 -7.00
CA SER A 930 6.95 -6.72 -6.64
C SER A 930 7.11 -7.33 -5.24
N PRO A 931 6.34 -6.91 -4.19
CA PRO A 931 6.42 -7.56 -2.90
C PRO A 931 6.02 -9.05 -2.89
N LEU A 932 5.30 -9.50 -3.94
CA LEU A 932 4.83 -10.87 -4.08
C LEU A 932 5.84 -11.79 -4.79
N PHE A 933 6.98 -11.27 -5.24
CA PHE A 933 7.94 -12.01 -6.05
C PHE A 933 9.37 -11.85 -5.53
N ALA A 934 10.15 -12.93 -5.56
CA ALA A 934 11.55 -12.94 -5.14
C ALA A 934 12.45 -11.97 -5.92
N TRP A 935 12.09 -11.63 -7.17
CA TRP A 935 12.81 -10.66 -8.01
C TRP A 935 12.41 -9.18 -7.76
N GLY A 936 11.49 -8.94 -6.82
CA GLY A 936 11.00 -7.60 -6.49
C GLY A 936 12.10 -6.58 -6.13
N PRO A 937 13.06 -6.90 -5.25
CA PRO A 937 14.15 -5.99 -4.89
C PRO A 937 15.03 -5.57 -6.06
N GLN A 938 15.31 -6.48 -7.01
CA GLN A 938 16.10 -6.18 -8.20
C GLN A 938 15.36 -5.21 -9.12
N LEU A 939 14.07 -5.46 -9.39
CA LEU A 939 13.25 -4.58 -10.20
C LEU A 939 13.13 -3.17 -9.58
N LEU A 940 12.97 -3.08 -8.27
CA LEU A 940 12.94 -1.80 -7.54
C LEU A 940 14.24 -1.02 -7.74
N LEU A 941 15.40 -1.68 -7.64
CA LEU A 941 16.71 -1.06 -7.86
C LEU A 941 16.87 -0.54 -9.29
N GLU A 942 16.49 -1.34 -10.30
CA GLU A 942 16.57 -0.96 -11.71
C GLU A 942 15.69 0.26 -12.02
N VAL A 943 14.47 0.28 -11.50
CA VAL A 943 13.55 1.41 -11.67
C VAL A 943 14.02 2.64 -10.90
N ALA A 944 14.56 2.48 -9.70
CA ALA A 944 15.14 3.59 -8.93
C ALA A 944 16.33 4.20 -9.68
N ALA A 945 17.23 3.38 -10.21
CA ALA A 945 18.37 3.83 -11.01
C ALA A 945 17.93 4.55 -12.28
N TYR A 946 16.94 4.03 -12.99
CA TYR A 946 16.37 4.69 -14.17
C TYR A 946 15.73 6.05 -13.83
N ASN A 947 14.94 6.13 -12.77
CA ASN A 947 14.33 7.39 -12.35
C ASN A 947 15.38 8.42 -11.89
N ALA A 948 16.44 7.99 -11.21
CA ALA A 948 17.56 8.87 -10.86
C ALA A 948 18.26 9.44 -12.11
N ALA A 949 18.54 8.58 -13.10
CA ALA A 949 19.11 9.02 -14.38
C ALA A 949 18.18 9.98 -15.13
N LEU A 950 16.88 9.72 -15.13
CA LEU A 950 15.87 10.60 -15.74
C LEU A 950 15.78 11.96 -15.02
N LEU A 951 15.86 11.99 -13.69
CA LEU A 951 15.88 13.23 -12.91
C LEU A 951 17.11 14.07 -13.25
N LEU A 952 18.29 13.46 -13.33
CA LEU A 952 19.53 14.14 -13.73
C LEU A 952 19.44 14.69 -15.17
N LEU A 953 18.90 13.89 -16.09
CA LEU A 953 18.66 14.34 -17.48
C LEU A 953 17.67 15.50 -17.52
N CYS A 954 16.61 15.47 -16.71
CA CYS A 954 15.61 16.52 -16.63
C CYS A 954 16.19 17.82 -16.06
N LEU A 955 17.00 17.74 -14.98
CA LEU A 955 17.74 18.88 -14.43
C LEU A 955 18.63 19.52 -15.49
N TRP A 956 19.38 18.71 -16.21
CA TRP A 956 20.25 19.17 -17.30
C TRP A 956 19.43 19.85 -18.41
N ALA A 957 18.34 19.24 -18.82
CA ALA A 957 17.46 19.76 -19.86
C ALA A 957 16.85 21.13 -19.49
N LEU A 958 16.38 21.26 -18.23
CA LEU A 958 15.85 22.51 -17.68
C LEU A 958 16.93 23.61 -17.66
N ALA A 959 18.14 23.29 -17.21
CA ALA A 959 19.25 24.21 -17.17
C ALA A 959 19.64 24.71 -18.59
N VAL A 960 19.73 23.81 -19.56
CA VAL A 960 20.11 24.12 -20.95
C VAL A 960 19.02 24.92 -21.69
N ASP A 961 17.74 24.74 -21.31
CA ASP A 961 16.61 25.51 -21.89
C ASP A 961 16.31 26.82 -21.15
N GLY A 962 16.97 27.07 -20.01
CA GLY A 962 16.74 28.25 -19.17
C GLY A 962 15.41 28.25 -18.46
N GLU A 963 14.88 27.05 -18.13
CA GLU A 963 13.67 26.88 -17.37
C GLU A 963 13.95 26.74 -15.86
N PRO A 964 12.98 27.07 -14.97
CA PRO A 964 13.19 26.99 -13.53
C PRO A 964 13.51 25.55 -13.09
N LEU A 965 14.66 25.33 -12.43
CA LEU A 965 15.11 24.00 -11.97
C LEU A 965 14.14 23.36 -10.96
N ALA A 966 13.39 24.16 -10.20
CA ALA A 966 12.37 23.68 -9.27
C ALA A 966 11.29 22.81 -9.93
N LEU A 967 11.11 22.90 -11.25
CA LEU A 967 10.19 22.02 -11.99
C LEU A 967 10.58 20.54 -11.91
N VAL A 968 11.84 20.21 -11.61
CA VAL A 968 12.29 18.83 -11.44
C VAL A 968 11.54 18.11 -10.31
N LEU A 969 11.12 18.82 -9.27
CA LEU A 969 10.32 18.26 -8.17
C LEU A 969 8.97 17.71 -8.62
N LEU A 970 8.50 18.10 -9.79
CA LEU A 970 7.25 17.57 -10.37
C LEU A 970 7.45 16.26 -11.14
N VAL A 971 8.70 15.84 -11.42
CA VAL A 971 8.98 14.64 -12.23
C VAL A 971 8.44 13.35 -11.59
N PRO A 972 8.57 13.10 -10.26
CA PRO A 972 7.97 11.92 -9.65
C PRO A 972 6.45 11.88 -9.80
N VAL A 973 5.78 13.02 -9.56
CA VAL A 973 4.32 13.15 -9.71
C VAL A 973 3.90 13.02 -11.17
N GLN A 974 4.68 13.55 -12.11
CA GLN A 974 4.48 13.40 -13.56
C GLN A 974 4.54 11.92 -13.96
N ASN A 975 5.52 11.17 -13.45
CA ASN A 975 5.68 9.74 -13.75
C ASN A 975 4.51 8.92 -13.21
N LEU A 976 3.98 9.27 -12.05
CA LEU A 976 2.89 8.54 -11.41
C LEU A 976 1.53 8.76 -12.12
N PHE A 977 1.22 10.00 -12.55
CA PHE A 977 -0.11 10.34 -13.08
C PHE A 977 -0.11 10.69 -14.56
N TYR A 978 0.76 11.63 -14.97
CA TYR A 978 0.74 12.15 -16.33
C TYR A 978 1.21 11.10 -17.34
N ARG A 979 2.24 10.34 -17.01
CA ARG A 979 2.77 9.25 -17.84
C ARG A 979 1.72 8.15 -18.06
N GLN A 980 0.99 7.75 -17.01
CA GLN A 980 -0.08 6.76 -17.13
C GLN A 980 -1.21 7.23 -18.05
N PHE A 981 -1.59 8.51 -17.91
CA PHE A 981 -2.56 9.11 -18.82
C PHE A 981 -2.07 9.07 -20.28
N MET A 982 -0.80 9.37 -20.53
CA MET A 982 -0.20 9.32 -21.86
C MET A 982 -0.16 7.90 -22.45
N TYR A 983 0.06 6.86 -21.63
CA TYR A 983 -0.04 5.46 -22.09
C TYR A 983 -1.45 5.12 -22.55
N VAL A 984 -2.48 5.50 -21.80
CA VAL A 984 -3.88 5.30 -22.20
C VAL A 984 -4.18 5.99 -23.55
N VAL A 985 -3.65 7.20 -23.75
CA VAL A 985 -3.83 7.93 -25.01
C VAL A 985 -3.13 7.21 -26.17
N ALA A 986 -1.90 6.75 -25.97
CA ALA A 986 -1.13 6.04 -26.99
C ALA A 986 -1.77 4.69 -27.33
N LEU A 987 -2.18 3.90 -26.35
CA LEU A 987 -2.89 2.63 -26.55
C LEU A 987 -4.20 2.83 -27.34
N LYS A 988 -4.96 3.88 -27.02
CA LYS A 988 -6.16 4.23 -27.79
C LYS A 988 -5.84 4.60 -29.25
N ALA A 989 -4.74 5.29 -29.49
CA ALA A 989 -4.30 5.64 -30.84
C ALA A 989 -3.88 4.37 -31.63
N ILE A 990 -3.13 3.46 -31.01
CA ILE A 990 -2.71 2.19 -31.59
C ILE A 990 -3.94 1.33 -31.93
N LEU A 991 -4.86 1.14 -30.98
CA LEU A 991 -6.08 0.34 -31.18
C LEU A 991 -6.96 0.91 -32.33
N ARG A 992 -7.06 2.24 -32.44
CA ARG A 992 -7.78 2.90 -33.53
C ARG A 992 -7.09 2.70 -34.87
N ALA A 993 -5.77 2.78 -34.88
CA ALA A 993 -4.98 2.51 -36.10
C ALA A 993 -5.17 1.07 -36.59
N LEU A 994 -5.15 0.09 -35.68
CA LEU A 994 -5.37 -1.33 -36.00
C LEU A 994 -6.79 -1.60 -36.48
N LYS A 995 -7.79 -0.90 -35.92
CA LYS A 995 -9.21 -1.03 -36.35
C LYS A 995 -9.54 -0.24 -37.61
N GLY A 996 -8.59 0.49 -38.21
CA GLY A 996 -8.84 1.31 -39.39
C GLY A 996 -9.79 2.51 -39.15
N ILE A 997 -10.03 2.89 -37.89
CA ILE A 997 -10.97 3.98 -37.55
C ILE A 997 -10.33 5.31 -37.87
N ARG A 998 -10.97 6.10 -38.78
CA ARG A 998 -10.52 7.47 -39.09
C ARG A 998 -10.78 8.40 -37.93
N VAL A 999 -9.75 9.14 -37.46
CA VAL A 999 -9.85 10.17 -36.42
C VAL A 999 -10.04 11.52 -37.12
N GLY A 1000 -11.12 12.25 -36.80
CA GLY A 1000 -11.35 13.60 -37.30
C GLY A 1000 -10.58 14.68 -36.56
N TRP A 1001 -10.48 15.87 -37.17
CA TRP A 1001 -9.94 17.07 -36.53
C TRP A 1001 -10.80 17.51 -35.33
N THR A 1002 -10.19 17.68 -34.14
CA THR A 1002 -10.89 18.12 -32.94
C THR A 1002 -10.32 19.45 -32.47
N ARG A 1003 -11.22 20.41 -32.17
CA ARG A 1003 -10.87 21.77 -31.75
C ARG A 1003 -10.38 21.81 -30.30
N VAL A 1004 -9.31 22.57 -30.01
CA VAL A 1004 -8.87 22.95 -28.65
C VAL A 1004 -9.25 24.40 -28.45
N THR A 1005 -9.95 24.73 -27.34
CA THR A 1005 -10.34 26.09 -27.01
C THR A 1005 -9.11 26.91 -26.61
N ARG A 1006 -8.89 28.06 -27.25
CA ARG A 1006 -7.80 28.98 -26.98
C ARG A 1006 -8.28 30.13 -26.08
N LEU A 1007 -7.46 30.53 -25.12
CA LEU A 1007 -7.80 31.56 -24.11
C LEU A 1007 -7.09 32.90 -24.34
N GLY A 1008 -6.11 32.97 -25.24
CA GLY A 1008 -5.36 34.18 -25.51
C GLY A 1008 -4.49 34.64 -24.35
N THR A 1009 -3.90 33.73 -23.60
CA THR A 1009 -3.19 34.02 -22.36
C THR A 1009 -1.67 34.00 -22.43
N SER A 1010 -1.09 33.69 -23.60
CA SER A 1010 0.36 33.73 -23.81
C SER A 1010 0.92 35.17 -23.67
N PRO A 1011 2.05 35.39 -23.01
CA PRO A 1011 2.63 36.74 -22.81
C PRO A 1011 3.11 37.33 -24.14
N LEU A 1012 2.84 38.62 -24.36
CA LEU A 1012 3.35 39.38 -25.53
C LEU A 1012 4.86 39.57 -25.52
N HIS A 1013 5.49 39.56 -24.33
CA HIS A 1013 6.93 39.66 -24.15
C HIS A 1013 7.38 38.51 -23.24
N GLY A 1014 8.11 37.53 -23.78
CA GLY A 1014 8.89 36.63 -22.95
C GLY A 1014 9.89 37.46 -22.15
N ARG A 1015 9.83 37.39 -20.81
CA ARG A 1015 10.95 37.85 -19.97
C ARG A 1015 12.14 36.95 -20.32
N GLY A 1016 12.86 37.34 -21.34
CA GLY A 1016 14.11 36.77 -21.74
C GLY A 1016 15.19 37.68 -21.22
N ALA A 1017 15.93 37.24 -20.22
CA ALA A 1017 17.25 37.73 -19.95
C ALA A 1017 18.18 37.47 -21.16
N PRO A 1018 19.29 38.21 -21.27
CA PRO A 1018 20.13 38.34 -22.49
C PRO A 1018 20.72 37.05 -23.04
#